data_8c2649e01a2294bca2cef0702421da1e
#
_entry.id   8c2649e01a2294bca2cef0702421da1e
#
_cell.length_a   1.000
_cell.length_b   1.000
_cell.length_c   1.000
_cell.angle_alpha   90.00
_cell.angle_beta   90.00
_cell.angle_gamma   90.00
#
_symmetry.space_group_name_H-M   'P 1'
#
loop_
_entity.id
_entity.type
_entity.pdbx_description
1 polymer ?
#
loop_
_entity_poly.entity_id
_entity_poly.type
_entity_poly.pdbx_seq_one_letter_code
_entity_poly.pdbx_strand_id
1 'polypeptide(L)'
;MTRIYKAHINEQTKEIQTIKEHAVGTAQLAQSYGIPALSGVLYQMGLLHDCGKYQASWQRRIDGENIQVEHSICGAKEAWNLYDKNLLAYLMAYCIAGHHGGLPDGGSILDNSGTVTLNGRLHKENEDYSAYKKEIEIEKLDAASYINFLISHCDKNLPQIVDQFAFWTRYAYSCLVDADWNDTAHFCGEEEYRGLHADFEKALHLVEHKFQSFICETELQKSRAAIQAQVFRKIDEDAEVYLMNMPTGSGKTLCSVKAALERAIKKQKKRIIYIFPFNAIIDQSVQVFTDIFGNSLEILRHQSTFSYEENEDLEEDYRREAKHAVENWDAPFIVTTAVQFFESVNSNRRGKLRKMHNMADSILIFDEAHLMPRNYLQPCLQAVSYITKYLNSEAMFLTATMPDFEKLFSLYAMKENKICNLIEDKSLFGKFRKCTYQYEENLSAEGLLQSIQKEASVLVIVNKKKTARELYGMEKGHKYHLSTYMTAWDRENCINRIKKELLQLEKDFPNGEAVPEDRKIRVFATSLVEAGVDFDFMTVYRELTGLDSILQAGGRCNREGKRKDAVVHIFKYEELSGRSAPEPDERSSLTLGLLDEYEDISCTESILEYYNRYYYVHSEDIQKYAMHRFAEDTLGSMDFRSIPFREYAEQFKIVESENTVSVVVPQDETCRQIMENMKRTGKGNVRAIQRYVCS
;
A
#
# COMPACT_ATOMS: atom_id res chain seq x y z
N MET A 1 24.02 -43.55 24.25
CA MET A 1 23.89 -42.07 24.11
C MET A 1 22.73 -41.82 23.18
N THR A 2 21.76 -41.03 23.61
CA THR A 2 20.65 -40.60 22.74
C THR A 2 21.24 -39.73 21.64
N ARG A 3 20.92 -40.01 20.38
CA ARG A 3 21.39 -39.20 19.24
C ARG A 3 20.79 -37.81 19.33
N ILE A 4 21.60 -36.76 19.32
CA ILE A 4 21.15 -35.38 19.28
C ILE A 4 20.91 -35.02 17.81
N TYR A 5 19.67 -34.56 17.48
CA TYR A 5 19.31 -34.08 16.16
C TYR A 5 19.37 -32.55 16.13
N LYS A 6 20.24 -32.00 15.27
CA LYS A 6 20.58 -30.59 15.20
C LYS A 6 19.71 -29.86 14.24
N ALA A 7 19.14 -28.73 14.66
CA ALA A 7 18.42 -27.79 13.80
C ALA A 7 19.34 -26.67 13.31
N HIS A 8 20.07 -26.04 14.26
CA HIS A 8 20.99 -24.94 13.99
C HIS A 8 22.27 -25.10 14.82
N ILE A 9 23.35 -24.48 14.33
CA ILE A 9 24.62 -24.35 15.04
C ILE A 9 24.99 -22.87 15.03
N ASN A 10 25.15 -22.26 16.19
CA ASN A 10 25.64 -20.89 16.29
C ASN A 10 27.12 -20.85 15.86
N GLU A 11 27.43 -20.07 14.83
CA GLU A 11 28.79 -20.05 14.27
C GLU A 11 29.82 -19.47 15.22
N GLN A 12 29.42 -18.60 16.12
CA GLN A 12 30.32 -17.92 17.08
C GLN A 12 30.52 -18.77 18.36
N THR A 13 29.42 -19.17 19.00
CA THR A 13 29.48 -19.91 20.29
C THR A 13 29.66 -21.40 20.11
N LYS A 14 29.37 -21.96 18.91
CA LYS A 14 29.32 -23.41 18.63
C LYS A 14 28.22 -24.15 19.39
N GLU A 15 27.30 -23.44 20.00
CA GLU A 15 26.10 -24.02 20.60
C GLU A 15 25.22 -24.66 19.55
N ILE A 16 24.50 -25.71 19.98
CA ILE A 16 23.58 -26.45 19.10
C ILE A 16 22.17 -26.25 19.59
N GLN A 17 21.31 -25.80 18.71
CA GLN A 17 19.86 -25.88 18.91
C GLN A 17 19.37 -27.23 18.37
N THR A 18 18.68 -28.01 19.19
CA THR A 18 18.06 -29.25 18.74
C THR A 18 16.81 -28.97 17.89
N ILE A 19 16.42 -29.94 17.04
CA ILE A 19 15.20 -29.81 16.23
C ILE A 19 13.96 -29.66 17.13
N LYS A 20 13.94 -30.36 18.27
CA LYS A 20 12.84 -30.26 19.22
C LYS A 20 12.74 -28.85 19.83
N GLU A 21 13.85 -28.26 20.28
CA GLU A 21 13.88 -26.91 20.85
C GLU A 21 13.38 -25.87 19.80
N HIS A 22 13.93 -25.91 18.60
CA HIS A 22 13.50 -25.04 17.49
C HIS A 22 12.02 -25.22 17.13
N ALA A 23 11.54 -26.46 17.00
CA ALA A 23 10.16 -26.75 16.66
C ALA A 23 9.19 -26.23 17.75
N VAL A 24 9.53 -26.39 19.04
CA VAL A 24 8.69 -25.91 20.15
C VAL A 24 8.74 -24.37 20.23
N GLY A 25 9.92 -23.76 20.09
CA GLY A 25 10.06 -22.30 20.06
C GLY A 25 9.26 -21.66 18.91
N THR A 26 9.43 -22.17 17.70
CA THR A 26 8.66 -21.74 16.54
C THR A 26 7.14 -21.94 16.72
N ALA A 27 6.74 -23.08 17.33
CA ALA A 27 5.32 -23.35 17.59
C ALA A 27 4.69 -22.34 18.55
N GLN A 28 5.38 -22.04 19.64
CA GLN A 28 4.93 -21.06 20.64
C GLN A 28 4.83 -19.65 20.04
N LEU A 29 5.82 -19.22 19.29
CA LEU A 29 5.81 -17.93 18.60
C LEU A 29 4.70 -17.85 17.55
N ALA A 30 4.58 -18.86 16.67
CA ALA A 30 3.52 -18.88 15.65
C ALA A 30 2.12 -18.82 16.28
N GLN A 31 1.91 -19.55 17.38
CA GLN A 31 0.70 -19.51 18.17
C GLN A 31 0.40 -18.10 18.72
N SER A 32 1.43 -17.42 19.22
CA SER A 32 1.27 -16.07 19.81
C SER A 32 1.01 -14.97 18.77
N TYR A 33 1.49 -15.15 17.55
CA TYR A 33 1.30 -14.20 16.44
C TYR A 33 -0.08 -14.30 15.81
N GLY A 34 -0.71 -15.45 15.93
CA GLY A 34 -1.98 -15.71 15.28
C GLY A 34 -3.20 -15.32 16.10
N ILE A 35 -4.34 -15.22 15.41
CA ILE A 35 -5.63 -15.06 16.09
C ILE A 35 -5.99 -16.31 16.91
N PRO A 36 -6.74 -16.16 18.01
CA PRO A 36 -7.10 -17.30 18.89
C PRO A 36 -7.78 -18.47 18.15
N ALA A 37 -8.59 -18.18 17.13
CA ALA A 37 -9.30 -19.19 16.35
C ALA A 37 -8.37 -20.14 15.57
N LEU A 38 -7.13 -19.75 15.27
CA LEU A 38 -6.13 -20.57 14.55
C LEU A 38 -4.99 -21.05 15.46
N SER A 39 -5.01 -20.73 16.73
CA SER A 39 -3.94 -20.98 17.72
C SER A 39 -3.40 -22.42 17.67
N GLY A 40 -4.28 -23.43 17.70
CA GLY A 40 -3.86 -24.84 17.66
C GLY A 40 -3.25 -25.25 16.32
N VAL A 41 -3.77 -24.74 15.19
CA VAL A 41 -3.24 -25.02 13.85
C VAL A 41 -1.83 -24.43 13.71
N LEU A 42 -1.65 -23.18 14.12
CA LEU A 42 -0.37 -22.48 14.06
C LEU A 42 0.68 -23.16 14.93
N TYR A 43 0.30 -23.58 16.14
CA TYR A 43 1.18 -24.37 17.02
C TYR A 43 1.64 -25.68 16.34
N GLN A 44 0.72 -26.43 15.77
CA GLN A 44 1.08 -27.66 15.06
C GLN A 44 1.94 -27.42 13.82
N MET A 45 1.67 -26.36 13.07
CA MET A 45 2.51 -26.01 11.93
C MET A 45 3.95 -25.75 12.36
N GLY A 46 4.15 -25.03 13.48
CA GLY A 46 5.46 -24.82 14.06
C GLY A 46 6.14 -26.12 14.50
N LEU A 47 5.41 -27.06 15.11
CA LEU A 47 5.98 -28.37 15.49
C LEU A 47 6.39 -29.22 14.27
N LEU A 48 5.68 -29.11 13.16
CA LEU A 48 5.87 -29.99 11.99
C LEU A 48 6.82 -29.39 10.93
N HIS A 49 7.02 -28.07 10.88
CA HIS A 49 7.66 -27.44 9.72
C HIS A 49 9.02 -28.02 9.37
N ASP A 50 9.79 -28.39 10.35
CA ASP A 50 11.17 -28.84 10.22
C ASP A 50 11.40 -30.34 10.60
N CYS A 51 10.32 -31.14 10.71
CA CYS A 51 10.47 -32.57 11.05
C CYS A 51 11.33 -33.33 10.02
N GLY A 52 11.44 -32.85 8.77
CA GLY A 52 12.34 -33.41 7.77
C GLY A 52 13.84 -33.25 8.07
N LYS A 53 14.21 -32.39 9.00
CA LYS A 53 15.59 -32.26 9.47
C LYS A 53 16.08 -33.49 10.23
N TYR A 54 15.18 -34.40 10.67
CA TYR A 54 15.54 -35.70 11.24
C TYR A 54 16.12 -36.70 10.22
N GLN A 55 16.07 -36.44 8.91
CA GLN A 55 16.71 -37.25 7.88
C GLN A 55 18.23 -37.35 8.11
N ALA A 56 18.79 -38.54 7.84
CA ALA A 56 20.22 -38.75 8.00
C ALA A 56 21.09 -37.85 7.10
N SER A 57 20.61 -37.59 5.89
CA SER A 57 21.26 -36.68 4.93
C SER A 57 21.28 -35.24 5.47
N TRP A 58 20.18 -34.76 6.12
CA TRP A 58 20.17 -33.42 6.72
C TRP A 58 21.20 -33.30 7.84
N GLN A 59 21.31 -34.31 8.71
CA GLN A 59 22.28 -34.29 9.81
C GLN A 59 23.74 -34.33 9.30
N ARG A 60 24.05 -34.98 8.18
CA ARG A 60 25.36 -34.88 7.52
C ARG A 60 25.58 -33.49 6.91
N ARG A 61 24.54 -32.88 6.32
CA ARG A 61 24.64 -31.51 5.79
C ARG A 61 25.00 -30.50 6.87
N ILE A 62 24.34 -30.54 8.03
CA ILE A 62 24.63 -29.62 9.15
C ILE A 62 26.00 -29.85 9.76
N ASP A 63 26.54 -31.06 9.63
CA ASP A 63 27.91 -31.42 10.03
C ASP A 63 28.97 -31.03 8.97
N GLY A 64 28.57 -30.36 7.87
CA GLY A 64 29.47 -29.79 6.88
C GLY A 64 29.54 -30.49 5.54
N GLU A 65 28.77 -31.56 5.29
CA GLU A 65 28.72 -32.18 3.99
C GLU A 65 27.97 -31.29 2.98
N ASN A 66 28.54 -31.13 1.77
CA ASN A 66 27.90 -30.32 0.71
C ASN A 66 26.85 -31.13 -0.05
N ILE A 67 25.69 -31.34 0.56
CA ILE A 67 24.54 -32.04 -0.02
C ILE A 67 23.28 -31.18 0.04
N GLN A 68 22.44 -31.27 -0.99
CA GLN A 68 21.13 -30.63 -0.99
C GLN A 68 20.09 -31.60 -0.45
N VAL A 69 19.35 -31.19 0.58
CA VAL A 69 18.31 -32.01 1.22
C VAL A 69 17.01 -31.19 1.28
N GLU A 70 15.97 -31.74 0.70
CA GLU A 70 14.62 -31.18 0.85
C GLU A 70 14.00 -31.72 2.14
N HIS A 71 13.70 -30.85 3.09
CA HIS A 71 13.15 -31.24 4.39
C HIS A 71 11.77 -30.69 4.65
N SER A 72 11.40 -29.52 4.08
CA SER A 72 10.12 -28.84 4.34
C SER A 72 8.91 -29.68 3.92
N ILE A 73 9.02 -30.50 2.87
CA ILE A 73 7.91 -31.31 2.40
C ILE A 73 7.53 -32.45 3.37
N CYS A 74 8.45 -32.88 4.23
CA CYS A 74 8.18 -33.95 5.19
C CYS A 74 7.06 -33.56 6.17
N GLY A 75 7.16 -32.37 6.78
CA GLY A 75 6.13 -31.87 7.68
C GLY A 75 4.79 -31.62 6.97
N ALA A 76 4.86 -31.14 5.72
CA ALA A 76 3.66 -30.98 4.91
C ALA A 76 2.93 -32.31 4.68
N LYS A 77 3.67 -33.40 4.44
CA LYS A 77 3.09 -34.75 4.31
C LYS A 77 2.49 -35.28 5.60
N GLU A 78 3.13 -35.01 6.75
CA GLU A 78 2.57 -35.42 8.03
C GLU A 78 1.23 -34.73 8.29
N ALA A 79 1.13 -33.42 8.05
CA ALA A 79 -0.13 -32.67 8.16
C ALA A 79 -1.18 -33.17 7.14
N TRP A 80 -0.75 -33.40 5.88
CA TRP A 80 -1.63 -33.86 4.80
C TRP A 80 -2.26 -35.24 5.09
N ASN A 81 -1.50 -36.14 5.67
CA ASN A 81 -1.98 -37.45 6.07
C ASN A 81 -2.80 -37.43 7.36
N LEU A 82 -2.39 -36.62 8.37
CA LEU A 82 -3.06 -36.52 9.66
C LEU A 82 -4.52 -36.08 9.54
N TYR A 83 -4.80 -35.19 8.57
CA TYR A 83 -6.11 -34.60 8.34
C TYR A 83 -6.78 -35.10 7.04
N ASP A 84 -6.48 -36.30 6.59
CA ASP A 84 -7.16 -36.99 5.52
C ASP A 84 -7.31 -36.15 4.22
N LYS A 85 -6.30 -35.37 3.89
CA LYS A 85 -6.21 -34.54 2.67
C LYS A 85 -7.35 -33.52 2.52
N ASN A 86 -7.96 -33.11 3.63
CA ASN A 86 -9.03 -32.09 3.64
C ASN A 86 -8.49 -30.66 3.52
N LEU A 87 -9.37 -29.66 3.61
CA LEU A 87 -9.04 -28.25 3.48
C LEU A 87 -8.00 -27.79 4.53
N LEU A 88 -8.10 -28.23 5.79
CA LEU A 88 -7.12 -27.92 6.83
C LEU A 88 -5.75 -28.53 6.51
N ALA A 89 -5.72 -29.78 6.01
CA ALA A 89 -4.50 -30.45 5.57
C ALA A 89 -3.75 -29.66 4.50
N TYR A 90 -4.47 -29.14 3.50
CA TYR A 90 -3.88 -28.33 2.44
C TYR A 90 -3.39 -26.96 2.92
N LEU A 91 -4.12 -26.28 3.80
CA LEU A 91 -3.65 -25.03 4.41
C LEU A 91 -2.29 -25.24 5.09
N MET A 92 -2.18 -26.27 5.95
CA MET A 92 -0.94 -26.60 6.63
C MET A 92 0.17 -27.03 5.64
N ALA A 93 -0.18 -27.83 4.66
CA ALA A 93 0.78 -28.32 3.67
C ALA A 93 1.37 -27.19 2.81
N TYR A 94 0.56 -26.24 2.33
CA TYR A 94 1.05 -25.07 1.61
C TYR A 94 2.05 -24.27 2.44
N CYS A 95 1.69 -23.97 3.69
CA CYS A 95 2.52 -23.18 4.60
C CYS A 95 3.83 -23.87 4.91
N ILE A 96 3.77 -25.14 5.33
CA ILE A 96 4.96 -25.91 5.74
C ILE A 96 5.86 -26.18 4.52
N ALA A 97 5.32 -26.60 3.38
CA ALA A 97 6.13 -26.84 2.18
C ALA A 97 6.81 -25.57 1.66
N GLY A 98 6.20 -24.40 1.92
CA GLY A 98 6.65 -23.09 1.43
C GLY A 98 7.59 -22.32 2.35
N HIS A 99 7.80 -22.71 3.64
CA HIS A 99 8.39 -21.83 4.67
C HIS A 99 9.78 -21.27 4.32
N HIS A 100 10.55 -21.94 3.49
CA HIS A 100 11.84 -21.43 2.99
C HIS A 100 11.72 -20.69 1.65
N GLY A 101 10.95 -21.24 0.70
CA GLY A 101 10.92 -20.77 -0.70
C GLY A 101 9.76 -19.87 -1.09
N GLY A 102 8.81 -19.67 -0.21
CA GLY A 102 7.53 -19.02 -0.50
C GLY A 102 6.41 -20.04 -0.78
N LEU A 103 5.16 -19.58 -0.68
CA LEU A 103 4.00 -20.43 -0.99
C LEU A 103 4.09 -20.97 -2.41
N PRO A 104 4.10 -22.31 -2.60
CA PRO A 104 4.19 -22.93 -3.91
C PRO A 104 2.87 -22.87 -4.65
N ASP A 105 2.91 -23.10 -5.97
CA ASP A 105 1.70 -23.41 -6.73
C ASP A 105 1.21 -24.81 -6.34
N GLY A 106 -0.12 -24.95 -6.22
CA GLY A 106 -0.73 -26.25 -5.91
C GLY A 106 -0.50 -27.28 -7.01
N GLY A 107 -0.61 -26.84 -8.26
CA GLY A 107 -0.55 -27.69 -9.42
C GLY A 107 -1.81 -28.54 -9.60
N SER A 108 -1.76 -29.51 -10.51
CA SER A 108 -2.85 -30.49 -10.68
C SER A 108 -2.85 -31.51 -9.54
N ILE A 109 -4.02 -31.95 -9.13
CA ILE A 109 -4.16 -33.11 -8.21
C ILE A 109 -3.61 -34.42 -8.79
N LEU A 110 -3.35 -34.44 -10.10
CA LEU A 110 -2.75 -35.56 -10.83
C LEU A 110 -1.24 -35.47 -10.99
N ASP A 111 -0.63 -34.40 -10.47
CA ASP A 111 0.81 -34.17 -10.54
C ASP A 111 1.55 -35.34 -9.85
N ASN A 112 2.62 -35.81 -10.51
CA ASN A 112 3.49 -36.83 -9.97
C ASN A 112 4.72 -36.23 -9.27
N SER A 113 5.52 -37.10 -8.64
CA SER A 113 6.73 -36.71 -7.89
C SER A 113 7.81 -35.96 -8.68
N GLY A 114 7.69 -35.88 -10.00
CA GLY A 114 8.62 -35.14 -10.87
C GLY A 114 8.29 -33.66 -11.02
N THR A 115 7.12 -33.18 -10.54
CA THR A 115 6.71 -31.79 -10.61
C THR A 115 7.12 -31.02 -9.35
N VAL A 116 7.35 -29.70 -9.53
CA VAL A 116 7.75 -28.79 -8.41
C VAL A 116 6.56 -28.20 -7.64
N THR A 117 5.34 -28.51 -8.05
CA THR A 117 4.09 -28.10 -7.41
C THR A 117 3.89 -28.74 -6.04
N LEU A 118 3.01 -28.18 -5.20
CA LEU A 118 2.70 -28.81 -3.90
C LEU A 118 2.23 -30.26 -4.07
N ASN A 119 1.25 -30.50 -4.95
CA ASN A 119 0.69 -31.82 -5.19
C ASN A 119 1.77 -32.82 -5.65
N GLY A 120 2.67 -32.42 -6.57
CA GLY A 120 3.77 -33.27 -6.99
C GLY A 120 4.77 -33.57 -5.87
N ARG A 121 5.15 -32.55 -5.10
CA ARG A 121 6.06 -32.71 -3.96
C ARG A 121 5.48 -33.58 -2.85
N LEU A 122 4.16 -33.58 -2.61
CA LEU A 122 3.48 -34.45 -1.66
C LEU A 122 3.59 -35.94 -2.03
N HIS A 123 3.81 -36.31 -3.31
CA HIS A 123 4.02 -37.68 -3.77
C HIS A 123 5.50 -38.10 -3.83
N LYS A 124 6.45 -37.20 -3.54
CA LYS A 124 7.88 -37.50 -3.60
C LYS A 124 8.30 -38.39 -2.43
N GLU A 125 9.15 -39.42 -2.68
CA GLU A 125 9.75 -40.19 -1.60
C GLU A 125 10.83 -39.37 -0.84
N ASN A 126 10.91 -39.59 0.46
CA ASN A 126 11.89 -38.97 1.34
C ASN A 126 12.63 -40.05 2.16
N GLU A 127 13.85 -39.73 2.61
CA GLU A 127 14.51 -40.56 3.61
C GLU A 127 13.67 -40.66 4.89
N ASP A 128 13.94 -41.68 5.71
CA ASP A 128 13.25 -41.84 7.00
C ASP A 128 13.54 -40.68 7.94
N TYR A 129 12.51 -40.03 8.40
CA TYR A 129 12.50 -38.96 9.39
C TYR A 129 11.62 -39.29 10.60
N SER A 130 11.18 -40.54 10.73
CA SER A 130 10.21 -40.99 11.74
C SER A 130 10.70 -40.81 13.18
N ALA A 131 12.01 -40.56 13.35
CA ALA A 131 12.61 -40.30 14.66
C ALA A 131 11.97 -39.07 15.38
N TYR A 132 11.41 -38.10 14.63
CA TYR A 132 10.72 -36.97 15.22
C TYR A 132 9.56 -37.40 16.14
N LYS A 133 8.85 -38.49 15.85
CA LYS A 133 7.72 -39.01 16.64
C LYS A 133 8.07 -39.42 18.06
N LYS A 134 9.37 -39.60 18.35
CA LYS A 134 9.87 -39.91 19.70
C LYS A 134 10.11 -38.66 20.54
N GLU A 135 10.25 -37.52 19.91
CA GLU A 135 10.63 -36.25 20.55
C GLU A 135 9.52 -35.21 20.51
N ILE A 136 8.70 -35.22 19.44
CA ILE A 136 7.64 -34.25 19.20
C ILE A 136 6.31 -35.00 19.13
N GLU A 137 5.43 -34.69 20.08
CA GLU A 137 4.07 -35.24 20.13
C GLU A 137 3.12 -34.33 19.38
N ILE A 138 2.30 -34.92 18.50
CA ILE A 138 1.32 -34.19 17.69
C ILE A 138 -0.08 -34.69 18.05
N GLU A 139 -0.86 -33.81 18.68
CA GLU A 139 -2.26 -34.08 18.97
C GLU A 139 -3.12 -33.82 17.73
N LYS A 140 -4.09 -34.73 17.44
CA LYS A 140 -5.02 -34.52 16.32
C LYS A 140 -6.07 -33.47 16.73
N LEU A 141 -6.11 -32.35 16.01
CA LEU A 141 -7.12 -31.30 16.19
C LEU A 141 -8.49 -31.71 15.63
N ASP A 142 -9.55 -31.05 16.11
CA ASP A 142 -10.87 -31.14 15.48
C ASP A 142 -10.91 -30.38 14.14
N ALA A 143 -10.56 -31.09 13.07
CA ALA A 143 -10.50 -30.51 11.74
C ALA A 143 -11.85 -29.88 11.30
N ALA A 144 -12.97 -30.45 11.72
CA ALA A 144 -14.28 -29.95 11.31
C ALA A 144 -14.54 -28.54 11.86
N SER A 145 -14.16 -28.27 13.10
CA SER A 145 -14.27 -26.94 13.70
C SER A 145 -13.44 -25.90 12.96
N TYR A 146 -12.18 -26.21 12.65
CA TYR A 146 -11.30 -25.32 11.89
C TYR A 146 -11.79 -25.11 10.45
N ILE A 147 -12.23 -26.16 9.74
CA ILE A 147 -12.78 -26.02 8.40
C ILE A 147 -14.00 -25.11 8.41
N ASN A 148 -14.93 -25.29 9.35
CA ASN A 148 -16.11 -24.44 9.47
C ASN A 148 -15.72 -22.95 9.72
N PHE A 149 -14.69 -22.71 10.49
CA PHE A 149 -14.15 -21.36 10.67
C PHE A 149 -13.54 -20.80 9.37
N LEU A 150 -12.69 -21.57 8.69
CA LEU A 150 -11.97 -21.16 7.48
C LEU A 150 -12.90 -20.82 6.30
N ILE A 151 -14.09 -21.41 6.25
CA ILE A 151 -15.11 -21.15 5.21
C ILE A 151 -16.34 -20.40 5.75
N SER A 152 -16.25 -19.83 6.96
CA SER A 152 -17.34 -19.04 7.51
C SER A 152 -17.69 -17.88 6.57
N HIS A 153 -18.97 -17.56 6.44
CA HIS A 153 -19.49 -16.54 5.53
C HIS A 153 -19.29 -16.78 4.02
N CYS A 154 -18.97 -18.01 3.61
CA CYS A 154 -18.84 -18.34 2.20
C CYS A 154 -20.13 -18.89 1.55
N ASP A 155 -21.23 -19.04 2.30
CA ASP A 155 -22.52 -19.59 1.84
C ASP A 155 -22.41 -20.85 0.95
N LYS A 156 -21.36 -21.67 1.16
CA LYS A 156 -20.96 -22.82 0.32
C LYS A 156 -20.64 -22.43 -1.13
N ASN A 157 -20.37 -21.15 -1.40
CA ASN A 157 -19.98 -20.65 -2.71
C ASN A 157 -18.49 -20.97 -2.97
N LEU A 158 -18.19 -21.78 -3.97
CA LEU A 158 -16.83 -22.23 -4.26
C LEU A 158 -15.84 -21.07 -4.55
N PRO A 159 -16.18 -20.08 -5.37
CA PRO A 159 -15.36 -18.89 -5.55
C PRO A 159 -14.95 -18.23 -4.22
N GLN A 160 -15.90 -17.98 -3.33
CA GLN A 160 -15.64 -17.37 -2.02
C GLN A 160 -14.76 -18.26 -1.13
N ILE A 161 -14.98 -19.58 -1.16
CA ILE A 161 -14.15 -20.56 -0.43
C ILE A 161 -12.69 -20.47 -0.92
N VAL A 162 -12.45 -20.41 -2.23
CA VAL A 162 -11.10 -20.32 -2.79
C VAL A 162 -10.41 -19.02 -2.40
N ASP A 163 -11.11 -17.88 -2.52
CA ASP A 163 -10.56 -16.57 -2.14
C ASP A 163 -10.23 -16.50 -0.65
N GLN A 164 -11.15 -16.95 0.20
CA GLN A 164 -10.98 -16.94 1.65
C GLN A 164 -9.93 -17.94 2.12
N PHE A 165 -9.87 -19.13 1.53
CA PHE A 165 -8.82 -20.09 1.80
C PHE A 165 -7.44 -19.56 1.43
N ALA A 166 -7.31 -18.86 0.31
CA ALA A 166 -6.05 -18.23 -0.10
C ALA A 166 -5.60 -17.14 0.89
N PHE A 167 -6.55 -16.35 1.41
CA PHE A 167 -6.28 -15.37 2.47
C PHE A 167 -5.78 -16.05 3.74
N TRP A 168 -6.47 -17.08 4.24
CA TRP A 168 -6.09 -17.81 5.45
C TRP A 168 -4.74 -18.51 5.32
N THR A 169 -4.46 -19.08 4.14
CA THR A 169 -3.18 -19.71 3.87
C THR A 169 -2.04 -18.69 3.96
N ARG A 170 -2.19 -17.50 3.40
CA ARG A 170 -1.20 -16.42 3.50
C ARG A 170 -1.05 -15.91 4.94
N TYR A 171 -2.16 -15.80 5.67
CA TYR A 171 -2.12 -15.38 7.07
C TYR A 171 -1.39 -16.40 7.96
N ALA A 172 -1.76 -17.67 7.87
CA ALA A 172 -1.11 -18.73 8.62
C ALA A 172 0.37 -18.89 8.26
N TYR A 173 0.68 -18.75 6.96
CA TYR A 173 2.06 -18.70 6.49
C TYR A 173 2.85 -17.54 7.09
N SER A 174 2.26 -16.35 7.17
CA SER A 174 2.87 -15.18 7.80
C SER A 174 3.28 -15.46 9.25
N CYS A 175 2.38 -16.04 10.04
CA CYS A 175 2.68 -16.40 11.42
C CYS A 175 3.82 -17.42 11.52
N LEU A 176 3.81 -18.45 10.67
CA LEU A 176 4.84 -19.50 10.70
C LEU A 176 6.22 -18.97 10.32
N VAL A 177 6.32 -18.21 9.22
CA VAL A 177 7.64 -17.79 8.73
C VAL A 177 8.27 -16.68 9.56
N ASP A 178 7.47 -15.86 10.22
CA ASP A 178 8.00 -14.87 11.16
C ASP A 178 8.46 -15.55 12.47
N ALA A 179 7.71 -16.55 12.93
CA ALA A 179 8.07 -17.35 14.10
C ALA A 179 9.37 -18.15 13.89
N ASP A 180 9.52 -18.84 12.76
CA ASP A 180 10.73 -19.57 12.37
C ASP A 180 11.95 -18.64 12.31
N TRP A 181 11.78 -17.45 11.72
CA TRP A 181 12.85 -16.46 11.66
C TRP A 181 13.25 -15.96 13.05
N ASN A 182 12.29 -15.57 13.88
CA ASN A 182 12.56 -14.98 15.19
C ASN A 182 13.14 -16.00 16.17
N ASP A 183 12.71 -17.27 16.15
CA ASP A 183 13.30 -18.34 16.96
C ASP A 183 14.77 -18.57 16.56
N THR A 184 15.07 -18.60 15.26
CA THR A 184 16.43 -18.75 14.74
C THR A 184 17.31 -17.55 15.11
N ALA A 185 16.80 -16.31 14.94
CA ALA A 185 17.52 -15.09 15.28
C ALA A 185 17.85 -15.03 16.77
N HIS A 186 16.90 -15.36 17.64
CA HIS A 186 17.09 -15.44 19.08
C HIS A 186 18.19 -16.45 19.45
N PHE A 187 18.16 -17.65 18.88
CA PHE A 187 19.19 -18.66 19.10
C PHE A 187 20.58 -18.21 18.60
N CYS A 188 20.65 -17.49 17.48
CA CYS A 188 21.90 -16.97 16.95
C CYS A 188 22.49 -15.82 17.78
N GLY A 189 21.79 -15.35 18.79
CA GLY A 189 22.25 -14.29 19.68
C GLY A 189 22.07 -12.88 19.08
N GLU A 190 21.15 -12.71 18.14
CA GLU A 190 20.73 -11.37 17.76
C GLU A 190 20.12 -10.68 18.98
N GLU A 191 20.42 -9.38 19.15
CA GLU A 191 19.94 -8.60 20.30
C GLU A 191 18.40 -8.62 20.33
N GLU A 192 17.85 -8.70 21.54
CA GLU A 192 16.42 -8.73 21.76
C GLU A 192 15.80 -7.43 21.26
N TYR A 193 14.81 -7.55 20.36
CA TYR A 193 14.08 -6.42 19.80
C TYR A 193 13.17 -5.81 20.87
N ARG A 194 13.40 -4.54 21.24
CA ARG A 194 12.62 -3.84 22.27
C ARG A 194 11.27 -3.34 21.79
N GLY A 195 11.08 -3.24 20.46
CA GLY A 195 9.93 -2.61 19.84
C GLY A 195 10.01 -1.09 19.78
N LEU A 196 9.25 -0.52 18.84
CA LEU A 196 9.11 0.93 18.71
C LEU A 196 8.16 1.47 19.80
N HIS A 197 8.47 2.67 20.31
CA HIS A 197 7.72 3.27 21.41
C HIS A 197 6.35 3.80 20.96
N ALA A 198 5.33 3.59 21.81
CA ALA A 198 3.98 4.10 21.60
C ALA A 198 3.31 4.54 22.90
N ASP A 199 2.82 5.77 22.88
CA ASP A 199 1.88 6.31 23.86
C ASP A 199 0.74 7.00 23.08
N PHE A 200 -0.27 6.21 22.71
CA PHE A 200 -1.41 6.71 21.93
C PHE A 200 -2.22 7.78 22.64
N GLU A 201 -2.33 7.71 23.99
CA GLU A 201 -3.04 8.72 24.77
C GLU A 201 -2.32 10.07 24.70
N LYS A 202 -1.01 10.05 24.91
CA LYS A 202 -0.20 11.27 24.79
C LYS A 202 -0.20 11.81 23.37
N ALA A 203 -0.11 10.94 22.35
CA ALA A 203 -0.20 11.35 20.96
C ALA A 203 -1.55 12.00 20.64
N LEU A 204 -2.67 11.44 21.16
CA LEU A 204 -3.99 12.03 21.00
C LEU A 204 -4.07 13.41 21.64
N HIS A 205 -3.58 13.60 22.87
CA HIS A 205 -3.54 14.91 23.52
C HIS A 205 -2.75 15.96 22.71
N LEU A 206 -1.62 15.57 22.10
CA LEU A 206 -0.83 16.48 21.26
C LEU A 206 -1.61 16.88 19.99
N VAL A 207 -2.30 15.93 19.36
CA VAL A 207 -3.16 16.20 18.20
C VAL A 207 -4.33 17.12 18.61
N GLU A 208 -4.98 16.89 19.74
CA GLU A 208 -6.06 17.74 20.26
C GLU A 208 -5.59 19.16 20.54
N HIS A 209 -4.44 19.30 21.16
CA HIS A 209 -3.82 20.63 21.38
C HIS A 209 -3.57 21.34 20.03
N LYS A 210 -3.14 20.60 19.00
CA LYS A 210 -2.99 21.16 17.64
C LYS A 210 -4.35 21.66 17.10
N PHE A 211 -5.43 20.89 17.25
CA PHE A 211 -6.78 21.34 16.84
C PHE A 211 -7.23 22.57 17.59
N GLN A 212 -6.96 22.69 18.91
CA GLN A 212 -7.30 23.85 19.72
C GLN A 212 -6.52 25.11 19.29
N SER A 213 -5.36 24.95 18.68
CA SER A 213 -4.55 26.08 18.20
C SER A 213 -5.07 26.69 16.88
N PHE A 214 -6.05 26.05 16.22
CA PHE A 214 -6.59 26.57 14.96
C PHE A 214 -7.56 27.73 15.21
N ILE A 215 -7.29 28.83 14.51
CA ILE A 215 -8.16 29.99 14.50
C ILE A 215 -9.42 29.68 13.71
N CYS A 216 -10.58 30.04 14.22
CA CYS A 216 -11.88 29.76 13.61
C CYS A 216 -12.70 31.05 13.39
N GLU A 217 -12.16 31.97 12.58
CA GLU A 217 -12.74 33.30 12.35
C GLU A 217 -13.48 33.37 11.00
N THR A 218 -12.90 32.83 9.93
CA THR A 218 -13.48 32.86 8.60
C THR A 218 -14.58 31.81 8.39
N GLU A 219 -15.48 32.03 7.45
CA GLU A 219 -16.54 31.06 7.10
C GLU A 219 -15.96 29.71 6.63
N LEU A 220 -14.84 29.72 5.91
CA LEU A 220 -14.16 28.48 5.51
C LEU A 220 -13.61 27.71 6.71
N GLN A 221 -13.01 28.41 7.69
CA GLN A 221 -12.49 27.80 8.91
C GLN A 221 -13.62 27.22 9.77
N LYS A 222 -14.75 27.92 9.90
CA LYS A 222 -15.95 27.42 10.57
C LYS A 222 -16.51 26.17 9.88
N SER A 223 -16.60 26.20 8.55
CA SER A 223 -17.05 25.05 7.76
C SER A 223 -16.11 23.86 7.90
N ARG A 224 -14.78 24.09 7.95
CA ARG A 224 -13.77 23.07 8.24
C ARG A 224 -14.01 22.42 9.61
N ALA A 225 -14.14 23.23 10.65
CA ALA A 225 -14.42 22.74 11.99
C ALA A 225 -15.74 21.96 12.07
N ALA A 226 -16.79 22.43 11.38
CA ALA A 226 -18.09 21.75 11.34
C ALA A 226 -18.03 20.38 10.64
N ILE A 227 -17.28 20.24 9.55
CA ILE A 227 -17.08 18.92 8.90
C ILE A 227 -16.27 17.99 9.81
N GLN A 228 -15.19 18.47 10.41
CA GLN A 228 -14.37 17.68 11.35
C GLN A 228 -15.19 17.22 12.57
N ALA A 229 -16.08 18.07 13.08
CA ALA A 229 -16.98 17.72 14.18
C ALA A 229 -17.96 16.58 13.83
N GLN A 230 -18.38 16.45 12.56
CA GLN A 230 -19.17 15.29 12.14
C GLN A 230 -18.36 14.00 12.26
N VAL A 231 -17.09 14.00 11.80
CA VAL A 231 -16.20 12.85 11.94
C VAL A 231 -16.07 12.43 13.39
N PHE A 232 -15.70 13.36 14.27
CA PHE A 232 -15.45 13.07 15.69
C PHE A 232 -16.69 12.62 16.44
N ARG A 233 -17.88 13.04 16.02
CA ARG A 233 -19.15 12.54 16.58
C ARG A 233 -19.48 11.13 16.12
N LYS A 234 -19.22 10.81 14.84
CA LYS A 234 -19.61 9.55 14.23
C LYS A 234 -18.57 8.44 14.34
N ILE A 235 -17.33 8.77 14.60
CA ILE A 235 -16.27 7.76 14.70
C ILE A 235 -16.51 6.77 15.85
N ASP A 236 -17.37 7.10 16.78
CA ASP A 236 -17.77 6.23 17.88
C ASP A 236 -18.74 5.10 17.46
N GLU A 237 -19.39 5.21 16.32
CA GLU A 237 -20.24 4.15 15.77
C GLU A 237 -19.40 2.88 15.49
N ASP A 238 -20.01 1.72 15.71
CA ASP A 238 -19.31 0.44 15.54
C ASP A 238 -19.39 -0.04 14.10
N ALA A 239 -18.33 0.16 13.35
CA ALA A 239 -18.20 -0.26 11.95
C ALA A 239 -16.85 -0.93 11.69
N GLU A 240 -16.76 -1.69 10.61
CA GLU A 240 -15.53 -2.32 10.12
C GLU A 240 -14.81 -1.39 9.13
N VAL A 241 -15.58 -0.61 8.36
CA VAL A 241 -15.07 0.34 7.38
C VAL A 241 -15.72 1.70 7.58
N TYR A 242 -14.92 2.75 7.68
CA TYR A 242 -15.35 4.13 7.80
C TYR A 242 -15.05 4.88 6.52
N LEU A 243 -16.05 5.57 5.95
CA LEU A 243 -15.91 6.40 4.76
C LEU A 243 -15.81 7.88 5.19
N MET A 244 -14.66 8.48 4.93
CA MET A 244 -14.37 9.88 5.25
C MET A 244 -14.32 10.70 3.95
N ASN A 245 -15.50 11.05 3.41
CA ASN A 245 -15.61 11.92 2.25
C ASN A 245 -15.46 13.38 2.67
N MET A 246 -14.26 13.90 2.58
CA MET A 246 -13.96 15.28 3.00
C MET A 246 -13.37 16.10 1.85
N PRO A 247 -13.88 17.32 1.58
CA PRO A 247 -13.35 18.19 0.53
C PRO A 247 -11.85 18.50 0.68
N THR A 248 -11.19 18.79 -0.43
CA THR A 248 -9.78 19.23 -0.41
C THR A 248 -9.64 20.50 0.44
N GLY A 249 -8.65 20.49 1.34
CA GLY A 249 -8.40 21.61 2.27
C GLY A 249 -9.26 21.61 3.54
N SER A 250 -10.07 20.57 3.78
CA SER A 250 -10.82 20.42 5.05
C SER A 250 -9.98 19.87 6.22
N GLY A 251 -8.71 19.48 5.98
CA GLY A 251 -7.81 18.94 7.00
C GLY A 251 -7.94 17.43 7.18
N LYS A 252 -8.21 16.68 6.10
CA LYS A 252 -8.37 15.20 6.08
C LYS A 252 -7.30 14.46 6.88
N THR A 253 -6.04 14.71 6.59
CA THR A 253 -4.90 13.98 7.18
C THR A 253 -4.88 14.06 8.71
N LEU A 254 -4.98 15.28 9.26
CA LEU A 254 -4.95 15.45 10.72
C LEU A 254 -6.24 14.93 11.37
N CYS A 255 -7.39 15.09 10.70
CA CYS A 255 -8.67 14.61 11.15
C CYS A 255 -8.70 13.07 11.21
N SER A 256 -8.16 12.39 10.19
CA SER A 256 -8.09 10.92 10.17
C SER A 256 -7.16 10.37 11.24
N VAL A 257 -6.03 11.04 11.50
CA VAL A 257 -5.10 10.62 12.55
C VAL A 257 -5.73 10.75 13.93
N LYS A 258 -6.43 11.86 14.21
CA LYS A 258 -7.18 12.01 15.48
C LYS A 258 -8.23 10.90 15.63
N ALA A 259 -9.05 10.68 14.61
CA ALA A 259 -10.08 9.64 14.61
C ALA A 259 -9.48 8.24 14.80
N ALA A 260 -8.34 7.95 14.17
CA ALA A 260 -7.65 6.67 14.31
C ALA A 260 -7.07 6.47 15.72
N LEU A 261 -6.50 7.51 16.34
CA LEU A 261 -5.99 7.44 17.71
C LEU A 261 -7.14 7.21 18.70
N GLU A 262 -8.27 7.93 18.57
CA GLU A 262 -9.46 7.73 19.40
C GLU A 262 -9.97 6.28 19.30
N ARG A 263 -10.06 5.73 18.08
CA ARG A 263 -10.45 4.32 17.86
C ARG A 263 -9.43 3.35 18.42
N ALA A 264 -8.13 3.59 18.18
CA ALA A 264 -7.07 2.71 18.65
C ALA A 264 -7.09 2.58 20.19
N ILE A 265 -7.25 3.68 20.91
CA ILE A 265 -7.37 3.69 22.38
C ILE A 265 -8.65 2.97 22.79
N LYS A 266 -9.81 3.36 22.24
CA LYS A 266 -11.13 2.83 22.62
C LYS A 266 -11.26 1.33 22.38
N LYS A 267 -10.70 0.83 21.26
CA LYS A 267 -10.77 -0.57 20.83
C LYS A 267 -9.51 -1.38 21.14
N GLN A 268 -8.58 -0.79 21.89
CA GLN A 268 -7.31 -1.39 22.27
C GLN A 268 -6.53 -1.97 21.07
N LYS A 269 -6.50 -1.21 19.98
CA LYS A 269 -5.72 -1.60 18.78
C LYS A 269 -4.22 -1.43 19.06
N LYS A 270 -3.43 -2.32 18.46
CA LYS A 270 -1.97 -2.32 18.67
C LYS A 270 -1.26 -1.31 17.78
N ARG A 271 -1.84 -1.00 16.60
CA ARG A 271 -1.16 -0.15 15.61
C ARG A 271 -2.10 0.61 14.68
N ILE A 272 -1.53 1.65 14.08
CA ILE A 272 -2.15 2.43 13.00
C ILE A 272 -1.27 2.27 11.77
N ILE A 273 -1.85 1.88 10.62
CA ILE A 273 -1.15 1.74 9.34
C ILE A 273 -1.72 2.80 8.39
N TYR A 274 -0.93 3.85 8.09
CA TYR A 274 -1.30 4.91 7.18
C TYR A 274 -0.78 4.62 5.77
N ILE A 275 -1.69 4.46 4.82
CA ILE A 275 -1.44 3.95 3.48
C ILE A 275 -1.69 5.06 2.46
N PHE A 276 -0.61 5.53 1.83
CA PHE A 276 -0.65 6.57 0.80
C PHE A 276 -0.65 5.96 -0.61
N PRO A 277 -1.23 6.63 -1.61
CA PRO A 277 -1.18 6.16 -2.99
C PRO A 277 0.22 6.23 -3.60
N PHE A 278 1.02 7.24 -3.24
CA PHE A 278 2.31 7.54 -3.85
C PHE A 278 3.40 7.85 -2.83
N ASN A 279 4.66 7.49 -3.15
CA ASN A 279 5.84 7.79 -2.32
C ASN A 279 6.04 9.30 -2.09
N ALA A 280 5.72 10.14 -3.08
CA ALA A 280 5.97 11.59 -3.04
C ALA A 280 5.25 12.31 -1.87
N ILE A 281 4.16 11.74 -1.36
CA ILE A 281 3.37 12.34 -0.26
C ILE A 281 3.92 11.94 1.11
N ILE A 282 4.60 10.79 1.20
CA ILE A 282 4.99 10.18 2.47
C ILE A 282 5.97 11.07 3.24
N ASP A 283 7.00 11.60 2.59
CA ASP A 283 8.05 12.36 3.27
C ASP A 283 7.50 13.60 3.98
N GLN A 284 6.65 14.37 3.30
CA GLN A 284 5.97 15.51 3.89
C GLN A 284 5.02 15.10 5.02
N SER A 285 4.27 14.01 4.85
CA SER A 285 3.30 13.54 5.85
C SER A 285 4.00 13.03 7.11
N VAL A 286 5.09 12.26 6.95
CA VAL A 286 5.89 11.78 8.09
C VAL A 286 6.47 12.96 8.87
N GLN A 287 6.97 14.00 8.19
CA GLN A 287 7.48 15.20 8.88
C GLN A 287 6.36 15.86 9.72
N VAL A 288 5.18 16.03 9.15
CA VAL A 288 4.02 16.59 9.87
C VAL A 288 3.65 15.73 11.09
N PHE A 289 3.64 14.41 10.93
CA PHE A 289 3.34 13.50 12.05
C PHE A 289 4.42 13.55 13.13
N THR A 290 5.70 13.57 12.74
CA THR A 290 6.82 13.67 13.67
C THR A 290 6.78 14.99 14.45
N ASP A 291 6.48 16.10 13.78
CA ASP A 291 6.36 17.42 14.42
C ASP A 291 5.21 17.48 15.44
N ILE A 292 4.13 16.70 15.21
CA ILE A 292 2.96 16.66 16.09
C ILE A 292 3.19 15.69 17.25
N PHE A 293 3.64 14.48 16.96
CA PHE A 293 3.76 13.43 17.97
C PHE A 293 4.99 13.60 18.87
N GLY A 294 6.05 14.24 18.37
CA GLY A 294 7.33 14.31 19.09
C GLY A 294 7.80 12.90 19.48
N ASN A 295 8.13 12.72 20.74
CA ASN A 295 8.60 11.43 21.29
C ASN A 295 7.47 10.54 21.82
N SER A 296 6.20 10.87 21.58
CA SER A 296 5.09 10.03 22.07
C SER A 296 4.81 8.81 21.21
N LEU A 297 5.20 8.86 19.93
CA LEU A 297 4.91 7.80 18.96
C LEU A 297 6.01 7.72 17.91
N GLU A 298 6.73 6.60 17.88
CA GLU A 298 7.74 6.33 16.87
C GLU A 298 7.08 5.84 15.57
N ILE A 299 7.50 6.42 14.45
CA ILE A 299 6.88 6.22 13.14
C ILE A 299 7.76 5.33 12.26
N LEU A 300 7.27 4.15 11.90
CA LEU A 300 7.93 3.29 10.92
C LEU A 300 7.61 3.76 9.49
N ARG A 301 8.64 4.13 8.72
CA ARG A 301 8.52 4.44 7.28
C ARG A 301 8.85 3.20 6.47
N HIS A 302 7.93 2.75 5.63
CA HIS A 302 8.19 1.67 4.70
C HIS A 302 7.78 2.05 3.28
N GLN A 303 8.74 2.60 2.55
CA GLN A 303 8.60 2.99 1.14
C GLN A 303 9.87 2.62 0.35
N SER A 304 9.76 2.48 -0.96
CA SER A 304 10.88 2.04 -1.82
C SER A 304 12.05 3.02 -1.89
N THR A 305 11.81 4.30 -1.59
CA THR A 305 12.79 5.38 -1.69
C THR A 305 13.50 5.71 -0.38
N PHE A 306 13.20 4.99 0.71
CA PHE A 306 13.77 5.24 2.04
C PHE A 306 14.49 4.01 2.60
N SER A 307 15.65 4.22 3.26
CA SER A 307 16.43 3.19 3.92
C SER A 307 16.90 3.65 5.28
N TYR A 308 16.67 2.84 6.31
CA TYR A 308 17.18 3.08 7.65
C TYR A 308 18.71 2.85 7.77
N GLU A 309 19.30 2.00 6.92
CA GLU A 309 20.73 1.72 6.92
C GLU A 309 21.56 2.91 6.50
N GLU A 310 21.02 3.76 5.64
CA GLU A 310 21.71 4.88 5.00
C GLU A 310 21.42 6.23 5.64
N ASN A 311 20.54 6.27 6.63
CA ASN A 311 20.14 7.53 7.25
C ASN A 311 20.88 7.72 8.58
N GLU A 312 22.07 8.34 8.49
CA GLU A 312 22.94 8.63 9.66
C GLU A 312 22.37 9.69 10.59
N ASP A 313 21.36 10.47 10.14
CA ASP A 313 20.72 11.51 10.97
C ASP A 313 19.76 10.91 12.02
N LEU A 314 19.40 9.62 11.90
CA LEU A 314 18.54 8.94 12.87
C LEU A 314 19.37 8.40 14.05
N GLU A 315 18.79 8.44 15.24
CA GLU A 315 19.37 7.82 16.44
C GLU A 315 19.64 6.33 16.18
N GLU A 316 20.80 5.83 16.61
CA GLU A 316 21.26 4.48 16.31
C GLU A 316 20.29 3.40 16.82
N ASP A 317 19.78 3.57 18.03
CA ASP A 317 18.80 2.65 18.63
C ASP A 317 17.51 2.60 17.82
N TYR A 318 16.94 3.75 17.48
CA TYR A 318 15.73 3.82 16.64
C TYR A 318 15.96 3.21 15.26
N ARG A 319 17.10 3.47 14.64
CA ARG A 319 17.46 2.94 13.32
C ARG A 319 17.54 1.41 13.32
N ARG A 320 18.12 0.82 14.38
CA ARG A 320 18.22 -0.64 14.55
C ARG A 320 16.81 -1.25 14.70
N GLU A 321 16.01 -0.72 15.63
CA GLU A 321 14.66 -1.19 15.89
C GLU A 321 13.75 -1.07 14.64
N ALA A 322 13.80 0.08 13.95
CA ALA A 322 13.02 0.30 12.74
C ALA A 322 13.42 -0.63 11.57
N LYS A 323 14.71 -1.00 11.47
CA LYS A 323 15.18 -1.97 10.48
C LYS A 323 14.52 -3.33 10.66
N HIS A 324 14.43 -3.83 11.90
CA HIS A 324 13.72 -5.07 12.22
C HIS A 324 12.23 -4.94 11.93
N ALA A 325 11.61 -3.86 12.39
CA ALA A 325 10.19 -3.61 12.22
C ALA A 325 9.74 -3.50 10.74
N VAL A 326 10.59 -3.02 9.83
CA VAL A 326 10.28 -2.98 8.39
C VAL A 326 10.02 -4.37 7.81
N GLU A 327 10.65 -5.40 8.33
CA GLU A 327 10.53 -6.75 7.81
C GLU A 327 9.17 -7.39 8.09
N ASN A 328 8.60 -7.15 9.28
CA ASN A 328 7.34 -7.76 9.70
C ASN A 328 6.23 -6.76 10.08
N TRP A 329 6.51 -5.44 10.11
CA TRP A 329 5.57 -4.39 10.52
C TRP A 329 5.15 -4.46 12.00
N ASP A 330 6.02 -4.93 12.85
CA ASP A 330 5.78 -4.84 14.30
C ASP A 330 6.15 -3.43 14.80
N ALA A 331 5.26 -2.49 14.54
CA ALA A 331 5.42 -1.08 14.88
C ALA A 331 4.06 -0.43 15.18
N PRO A 332 4.00 0.55 16.09
CA PRO A 332 2.74 1.16 16.51
C PRO A 332 2.14 2.10 15.48
N PHE A 333 2.98 2.79 14.70
CA PHE A 333 2.54 3.68 13.64
C PHE A 333 3.38 3.45 12.39
N ILE A 334 2.72 2.97 11.34
CA ILE A 334 3.37 2.60 10.08
C ILE A 334 2.88 3.52 8.98
N VAL A 335 3.82 4.10 8.22
CA VAL A 335 3.51 4.86 7.01
C VAL A 335 4.06 4.11 5.81
N THR A 336 3.18 3.79 4.86
CA THR A 336 3.52 2.98 3.69
C THR A 336 2.73 3.38 2.45
N THR A 337 2.96 2.70 1.32
CA THR A 337 2.19 2.89 0.09
C THR A 337 1.15 1.79 -0.10
N ALA A 338 0.09 2.09 -0.88
CA ALA A 338 -0.91 1.10 -1.30
C ALA A 338 -0.26 -0.08 -2.05
N VAL A 339 0.78 0.19 -2.84
CA VAL A 339 1.56 -0.84 -3.52
C VAL A 339 2.20 -1.81 -2.52
N GLN A 340 2.93 -1.29 -1.52
CA GLN A 340 3.56 -2.13 -0.50
C GLN A 340 2.55 -2.92 0.33
N PHE A 341 1.43 -2.29 0.69
CA PHE A 341 0.37 -2.94 1.45
C PHE A 341 -0.24 -4.11 0.68
N PHE A 342 -0.82 -3.84 -0.49
CA PHE A 342 -1.55 -4.86 -1.25
C PHE A 342 -0.64 -5.93 -1.88
N GLU A 343 0.56 -5.56 -2.34
CA GLU A 343 1.52 -6.56 -2.80
C GLU A 343 2.08 -7.42 -1.67
N SER A 344 2.09 -6.94 -0.42
CA SER A 344 2.44 -7.80 0.73
C SER A 344 1.35 -8.82 1.01
N VAL A 345 0.08 -8.41 1.05
CA VAL A 345 -1.06 -9.32 1.30
C VAL A 345 -1.24 -10.35 0.19
N ASN A 346 -0.97 -9.98 -1.06
CA ASN A 346 -1.17 -10.83 -2.24
C ASN A 346 0.10 -11.57 -2.71
N SER A 347 1.17 -11.54 -1.93
CA SER A 347 2.43 -12.21 -2.25
C SER A 347 2.37 -13.73 -1.99
N ASN A 348 3.38 -14.42 -2.53
CA ASN A 348 3.78 -15.75 -2.10
C ASN A 348 5.13 -15.75 -1.38
N ARG A 349 5.89 -14.63 -1.43
CA ARG A 349 7.27 -14.53 -0.95
C ARG A 349 7.33 -14.36 0.55
N ARG A 350 8.22 -15.10 1.22
CA ARG A 350 8.48 -15.07 2.65
C ARG A 350 8.63 -13.64 3.19
N GLY A 351 9.57 -12.84 2.68
CA GLY A 351 9.86 -11.51 3.19
C GLY A 351 8.73 -10.49 3.02
N LYS A 352 7.81 -10.68 2.03
CA LYS A 352 6.63 -9.83 1.89
C LYS A 352 5.51 -10.25 2.85
N LEU A 353 5.25 -11.56 2.96
CA LEU A 353 4.15 -12.10 3.76
C LEU A 353 4.38 -12.00 5.28
N ARG A 354 5.63 -11.91 5.77
CA ARG A 354 5.93 -11.73 7.21
C ARG A 354 5.16 -10.58 7.87
N LYS A 355 4.68 -9.61 7.09
CA LYS A 355 3.94 -8.43 7.55
C LYS A 355 2.47 -8.70 7.85
N MET A 356 1.89 -9.76 7.26
CA MET A 356 0.44 -9.90 7.20
C MET A 356 -0.20 -10.18 8.56
N HIS A 357 0.45 -10.97 9.43
CA HIS A 357 -0.09 -11.24 10.77
C HIS A 357 -0.12 -9.97 11.65
N ASN A 358 0.80 -9.04 11.42
CA ASN A 358 0.82 -7.73 12.09
C ASN A 358 -0.17 -6.71 11.50
N MET A 359 -1.00 -7.07 10.53
CA MET A 359 -2.19 -6.30 10.14
C MET A 359 -3.39 -6.56 11.06
N ALA A 360 -3.30 -7.54 11.96
CA ALA A 360 -4.27 -7.78 13.01
C ALA A 360 -4.24 -6.65 14.08
N ASP A 361 -5.36 -6.44 14.76
CA ASP A 361 -5.53 -5.42 15.81
C ASP A 361 -5.10 -4.01 15.35
N SER A 362 -5.40 -3.63 14.09
CA SER A 362 -4.91 -2.40 13.46
C SER A 362 -6.04 -1.47 13.04
N ILE A 363 -5.73 -0.16 12.96
CA ILE A 363 -6.51 0.82 12.20
C ILE A 363 -5.78 1.07 10.87
N LEU A 364 -6.43 0.74 9.75
CA LEU A 364 -5.90 0.93 8.41
C LEU A 364 -6.45 2.24 7.83
N ILE A 365 -5.60 3.18 7.45
CA ILE A 365 -6.02 4.45 6.85
C ILE A 365 -5.58 4.46 5.39
N PHE A 366 -6.54 4.44 4.46
CA PHE A 366 -6.28 4.54 3.02
C PHE A 366 -6.55 5.98 2.55
N ASP A 367 -5.48 6.74 2.35
CA ASP A 367 -5.59 8.10 1.81
C ASP A 367 -5.76 8.06 0.29
N GLU A 368 -6.60 8.97 -0.23
CA GLU A 368 -7.04 9.01 -1.62
C GLU A 368 -7.49 7.62 -2.12
N ALA A 369 -8.36 6.97 -1.36
CA ALA A 369 -8.81 5.59 -1.58
C ALA A 369 -9.41 5.33 -2.97
N HIS A 370 -9.90 6.37 -3.67
CA HIS A 370 -10.38 6.28 -5.05
C HIS A 370 -9.29 5.91 -6.06
N LEU A 371 -8.00 6.06 -5.68
CA LEU A 371 -6.85 5.67 -6.51
C LEU A 371 -6.47 4.20 -6.38
N MET A 372 -7.29 3.37 -5.70
CA MET A 372 -7.08 1.93 -5.73
C MET A 372 -7.04 1.41 -7.17
N PRO A 373 -6.06 0.54 -7.50
CA PRO A 373 -5.84 0.12 -8.88
C PRO A 373 -7.03 -0.69 -9.40
N ARG A 374 -7.66 -0.24 -10.47
CA ARG A 374 -8.87 -0.82 -11.07
C ARG A 374 -8.76 -2.32 -11.32
N ASN A 375 -7.70 -2.75 -11.98
CA ASN A 375 -7.52 -4.17 -12.35
C ASN A 375 -7.33 -5.09 -11.14
N TYR A 376 -7.05 -4.53 -9.97
CA TYR A 376 -6.85 -5.25 -8.71
C TYR A 376 -7.88 -4.83 -7.65
N LEU A 377 -8.97 -4.13 -8.06
CA LEU A 377 -9.90 -3.55 -7.10
C LEU A 377 -10.57 -4.64 -6.25
N GLN A 378 -11.06 -5.73 -6.86
CA GLN A 378 -11.69 -6.83 -6.12
C GLN A 378 -10.73 -7.46 -5.10
N PRO A 379 -9.53 -7.94 -5.44
CA PRO A 379 -8.62 -8.50 -4.43
C PRO A 379 -8.18 -7.46 -3.37
N CYS A 380 -8.11 -6.17 -3.69
CA CYS A 380 -7.83 -5.13 -2.71
C CYS A 380 -9.00 -4.97 -1.71
N LEU A 381 -10.23 -4.89 -2.18
CA LEU A 381 -11.41 -4.79 -1.33
C LEU A 381 -11.62 -6.07 -0.50
N GLN A 382 -11.40 -7.25 -1.09
CA GLN A 382 -11.44 -8.52 -0.37
C GLN A 382 -10.39 -8.58 0.75
N ALA A 383 -9.16 -8.14 0.48
CA ALA A 383 -8.11 -8.11 1.49
C ALA A 383 -8.51 -7.22 2.69
N VAL A 384 -8.99 -5.99 2.41
CA VAL A 384 -9.48 -5.09 3.48
C VAL A 384 -10.65 -5.73 4.23
N SER A 385 -11.61 -6.28 3.51
CA SER A 385 -12.79 -6.93 4.07
C SER A 385 -12.42 -8.10 5.01
N TYR A 386 -11.53 -8.98 4.60
CA TYR A 386 -11.08 -10.10 5.44
C TYR A 386 -10.26 -9.64 6.65
N ILE A 387 -9.37 -8.64 6.48
CA ILE A 387 -8.59 -8.09 7.58
C ILE A 387 -9.52 -7.45 8.62
N THR A 388 -10.50 -6.65 8.20
CA THR A 388 -11.42 -5.98 9.13
C THR A 388 -12.38 -6.96 9.78
N LYS A 389 -12.85 -7.98 9.07
CA LYS A 389 -13.79 -8.97 9.58
C LYS A 389 -13.16 -9.97 10.54
N TYR A 390 -11.97 -10.46 10.21
CA TYR A 390 -11.39 -11.62 10.89
C TYR A 390 -10.21 -11.30 11.79
N LEU A 391 -9.48 -10.20 11.53
CA LEU A 391 -8.25 -9.87 12.26
C LEU A 391 -8.45 -8.75 13.28
N ASN A 392 -9.69 -8.52 13.73
CA ASN A 392 -10.01 -7.47 14.71
C ASN A 392 -9.43 -6.09 14.30
N SER A 393 -9.52 -5.73 13.01
CA SER A 393 -9.01 -4.46 12.49
C SER A 393 -10.13 -3.59 11.95
N GLU A 394 -9.88 -2.31 11.76
CA GLU A 394 -10.82 -1.36 11.17
C GLU A 394 -10.15 -0.61 10.03
N ALA A 395 -10.90 -0.19 9.02
CA ALA A 395 -10.37 0.58 7.89
C ALA A 395 -11.05 1.94 7.76
N MET A 396 -10.28 2.98 7.41
CA MET A 396 -10.78 4.32 7.09
C MET A 396 -10.40 4.65 5.65
N PHE A 397 -11.39 4.94 4.81
CA PHE A 397 -11.20 5.33 3.41
C PHE A 397 -11.40 6.82 3.27
N LEU A 398 -10.33 7.52 2.93
CA LEU A 398 -10.28 8.97 2.83
C LEU A 398 -10.19 9.40 1.37
N THR A 399 -11.07 10.30 0.95
CA THR A 399 -10.95 10.97 -0.34
C THR A 399 -11.89 12.18 -0.41
N ALA A 400 -11.58 13.13 -1.32
CA ALA A 400 -12.49 14.21 -1.67
C ALA A 400 -13.47 13.80 -2.79
N THR A 401 -13.13 12.77 -3.54
CA THR A 401 -13.87 12.23 -4.68
C THR A 401 -14.27 10.79 -4.39
N MET A 402 -15.31 10.62 -3.55
CA MET A 402 -15.69 9.32 -3.00
C MET A 402 -16.52 8.51 -4.01
N PRO A 403 -16.02 7.35 -4.48
CA PRO A 403 -16.86 6.33 -5.14
C PRO A 403 -17.91 5.75 -4.20
N ASP A 404 -18.87 5.03 -4.74
CA ASP A 404 -19.83 4.25 -3.94
C ASP A 404 -19.16 2.99 -3.37
N PHE A 405 -18.34 3.16 -2.32
CA PHE A 405 -17.68 2.04 -1.67
C PHE A 405 -18.65 1.05 -1.03
N GLU A 406 -19.82 1.48 -0.56
CA GLU A 406 -20.84 0.56 -0.02
C GLU A 406 -21.26 -0.45 -1.10
N LYS A 407 -21.56 0.06 -2.30
CA LYS A 407 -21.88 -0.78 -3.46
C LYS A 407 -20.68 -1.65 -3.89
N LEU A 408 -19.46 -1.09 -3.92
CA LEU A 408 -18.26 -1.81 -4.32
C LEU A 408 -17.95 -2.97 -3.34
N PHE A 409 -18.05 -2.76 -2.03
CA PHE A 409 -17.89 -3.84 -1.05
C PHE A 409 -18.98 -4.90 -1.21
N SER A 410 -20.22 -4.49 -1.42
CA SER A 410 -21.34 -5.43 -1.65
C SER A 410 -21.16 -6.30 -2.90
N LEU A 411 -20.54 -5.75 -3.96
CA LEU A 411 -20.32 -6.47 -5.22
C LEU A 411 -19.04 -7.33 -5.22
N TYR A 412 -17.96 -6.83 -4.64
CA TYR A 412 -16.62 -7.38 -4.83
C TYR A 412 -15.94 -7.87 -3.55
N ALA A 413 -16.56 -7.74 -2.38
CA ALA A 413 -16.04 -8.19 -1.10
C ALA A 413 -17.10 -8.93 -0.29
N MET A 414 -17.12 -8.79 1.04
CA MET A 414 -18.13 -9.41 1.90
C MET A 414 -19.32 -8.47 2.08
N LYS A 415 -20.52 -8.95 1.77
CA LYS A 415 -21.77 -8.16 1.90
C LYS A 415 -22.09 -7.77 3.34
N GLU A 416 -21.58 -8.53 4.31
CA GLU A 416 -21.83 -8.33 5.74
C GLU A 416 -20.90 -7.29 6.37
N ASN A 417 -19.99 -6.66 5.62
CA ASN A 417 -19.17 -5.59 6.16
C ASN A 417 -20.03 -4.42 6.63
N LYS A 418 -19.82 -4.03 7.88
CA LYS A 418 -20.47 -2.84 8.45
C LYS A 418 -19.71 -1.60 8.00
N ILE A 419 -20.34 -0.76 7.19
CA ILE A 419 -19.77 0.46 6.65
C ILE A 419 -20.47 1.68 7.28
N CYS A 420 -19.69 2.66 7.73
CA CYS A 420 -20.18 3.91 8.30
C CYS A 420 -19.68 5.12 7.51
N ASN A 421 -20.60 5.92 7.01
CA ASN A 421 -20.29 7.23 6.44
C ASN A 421 -20.11 8.25 7.56
N LEU A 422 -18.90 8.79 7.71
CA LEU A 422 -18.58 9.77 8.76
C LEU A 422 -19.14 11.17 8.48
N ILE A 423 -19.42 11.47 7.21
CA ILE A 423 -20.01 12.76 6.79
C ILE A 423 -21.40 12.54 6.23
N GLU A 424 -22.42 12.99 6.96
CA GLU A 424 -23.82 12.94 6.52
C GLU A 424 -24.26 14.24 5.87
N ASP A 425 -23.95 15.37 6.51
CA ASP A 425 -24.29 16.69 5.97
C ASP A 425 -23.25 17.16 4.97
N LYS A 426 -23.54 16.94 3.70
CA LYS A 426 -22.75 17.38 2.56
C LYS A 426 -23.05 18.83 2.14
N SER A 427 -24.01 19.50 2.75
CA SER A 427 -24.37 20.90 2.41
C SER A 427 -23.19 21.86 2.57
N LEU A 428 -22.24 21.52 3.46
CA LEU A 428 -21.03 22.28 3.68
C LEU A 428 -20.00 22.16 2.55
N PHE A 429 -20.10 21.16 1.67
CA PHE A 429 -19.10 20.92 0.62
C PHE A 429 -18.99 22.10 -0.35
N GLY A 430 -20.11 22.76 -0.68
CA GLY A 430 -20.12 23.97 -1.49
C GLY A 430 -19.26 25.13 -0.93
N LYS A 431 -19.04 25.18 0.40
CA LYS A 431 -18.16 26.18 1.04
C LYS A 431 -16.67 25.96 0.76
N PHE A 432 -16.30 24.76 0.32
CA PHE A 432 -14.93 24.41 -0.08
C PHE A 432 -14.71 24.54 -1.59
N ARG A 433 -15.73 24.94 -2.35
CA ARG A 433 -15.59 25.23 -3.78
C ARG A 433 -14.74 26.49 -3.94
N LYS A 434 -13.59 26.37 -4.58
CA LYS A 434 -12.57 27.40 -4.69
C LYS A 434 -12.38 27.92 -6.09
N CYS A 435 -12.88 27.18 -7.07
CA CYS A 435 -12.82 27.50 -8.49
C CYS A 435 -14.06 26.95 -9.22
N THR A 436 -14.27 27.41 -10.44
CA THR A 436 -15.22 26.86 -11.41
C THR A 436 -14.46 26.10 -12.48
N TYR A 437 -15.15 25.24 -13.22
CA TYR A 437 -14.59 24.44 -14.30
C TYR A 437 -15.21 24.88 -15.63
N GLN A 438 -14.35 25.17 -16.61
CA GLN A 438 -14.79 25.62 -17.93
C GLN A 438 -14.11 24.78 -19.00
N TYR A 439 -14.88 24.26 -19.95
CA TYR A 439 -14.35 23.51 -21.08
C TYR A 439 -14.06 24.43 -22.26
N GLU A 440 -12.81 24.45 -22.75
CA GLU A 440 -12.28 25.34 -23.80
C GLU A 440 -12.18 24.65 -25.17
N GLU A 441 -12.82 23.47 -25.32
CA GLU A 441 -12.71 22.65 -26.53
C GLU A 441 -11.24 22.30 -26.89
N ASN A 442 -10.87 22.52 -28.16
CA ASN A 442 -9.57 22.19 -28.69
C ASN A 442 -8.60 23.39 -28.62
N LEU A 443 -7.43 23.22 -28.03
CA LEU A 443 -6.36 24.22 -28.02
C LEU A 443 -5.11 23.69 -28.68
N SER A 444 -4.60 24.43 -29.67
CA SER A 444 -3.24 24.22 -30.18
C SER A 444 -2.19 24.72 -29.16
N ALA A 445 -0.93 24.38 -29.37
CA ALA A 445 0.17 24.87 -28.54
C ALA A 445 0.22 26.40 -28.51
N GLU A 446 0.09 27.04 -29.69
CA GLU A 446 0.10 28.50 -29.83
C GLU A 446 -1.13 29.13 -29.16
N GLY A 447 -2.33 28.56 -29.35
CA GLY A 447 -3.55 29.02 -28.73
C GLY A 447 -3.48 28.96 -27.21
N LEU A 448 -2.97 27.85 -26.66
CA LEU A 448 -2.78 27.68 -25.23
C LEU A 448 -1.78 28.72 -24.67
N LEU A 449 -0.60 28.86 -25.32
CA LEU A 449 0.41 29.81 -24.89
C LEU A 449 -0.11 31.25 -24.98
N GLN A 450 -0.92 31.59 -25.99
CA GLN A 450 -1.56 32.92 -26.08
C GLN A 450 -2.56 33.15 -24.93
N SER A 451 -3.37 32.16 -24.59
CA SER A 451 -4.36 32.24 -23.52
C SER A 451 -3.72 32.50 -22.16
N ILE A 452 -2.59 31.87 -21.85
CA ILE A 452 -1.92 32.00 -20.56
C ILE A 452 -1.11 33.29 -20.39
N GLN A 453 -0.86 34.07 -21.46
CA GLN A 453 -0.01 35.29 -21.40
C GLN A 453 -0.59 36.37 -20.44
N LYS A 454 -1.90 36.47 -20.31
CA LYS A 454 -2.56 37.44 -19.44
C LYS A 454 -2.49 37.07 -17.95
N GLU A 455 -2.24 35.83 -17.65
CA GLU A 455 -2.30 35.31 -16.28
C GLU A 455 -1.04 35.68 -15.47
N ALA A 456 -1.20 36.03 -14.21
CA ALA A 456 -0.11 36.35 -13.30
C ALA A 456 0.65 35.08 -12.84
N SER A 457 -0.09 34.03 -12.51
CA SER A 457 0.45 32.69 -12.26
C SER A 457 -0.45 31.63 -12.85
N VAL A 458 0.13 30.73 -13.62
CA VAL A 458 -0.61 29.65 -14.27
C VAL A 458 0.08 28.31 -14.17
N LEU A 459 -0.69 27.29 -13.90
CA LEU A 459 -0.29 25.90 -13.95
C LEU A 459 -0.95 25.21 -15.13
N VAL A 460 -0.17 24.72 -16.07
CA VAL A 460 -0.62 23.92 -17.22
C VAL A 460 -0.27 22.46 -16.95
N ILE A 461 -1.29 21.60 -16.85
CA ILE A 461 -1.11 20.17 -16.63
C ILE A 461 -1.55 19.40 -17.87
N VAL A 462 -0.63 18.63 -18.43
CA VAL A 462 -0.86 17.82 -19.64
C VAL A 462 -0.62 16.33 -19.36
N ASN A 463 -1.21 15.48 -20.20
CA ASN A 463 -1.18 14.02 -20.02
C ASN A 463 0.14 13.39 -20.42
N LYS A 464 0.90 14.00 -21.36
CA LYS A 464 2.16 13.46 -21.88
C LYS A 464 3.37 14.28 -21.42
N LYS A 465 4.41 13.61 -20.94
CA LYS A 465 5.71 14.24 -20.59
C LYS A 465 6.30 15.04 -21.75
N LYS A 466 6.17 14.51 -22.99
CA LYS A 466 6.65 15.15 -24.21
C LYS A 466 5.97 16.48 -24.44
N THR A 467 4.64 16.55 -24.31
CA THR A 467 3.85 17.76 -24.47
C THR A 467 4.24 18.83 -23.43
N ALA A 468 4.42 18.44 -22.15
CA ALA A 468 4.87 19.38 -21.13
C ALA A 468 6.23 19.99 -21.47
N ARG A 469 7.16 19.19 -21.97
CA ARG A 469 8.51 19.66 -22.39
C ARG A 469 8.45 20.55 -23.62
N GLU A 470 7.62 20.24 -24.60
CA GLU A 470 7.43 21.02 -25.82
C GLU A 470 6.85 22.41 -25.49
N LEU A 471 5.76 22.48 -24.73
CA LEU A 471 5.17 23.75 -24.28
C LEU A 471 6.17 24.58 -23.48
N TYR A 472 6.92 23.95 -22.57
CA TYR A 472 8.00 24.62 -21.85
C TYR A 472 9.06 25.17 -22.79
N GLY A 473 9.43 24.45 -23.85
CA GLY A 473 10.40 24.92 -24.84
C GLY A 473 9.92 26.12 -25.67
N MET A 474 8.62 26.19 -25.98
CA MET A 474 8.02 27.25 -26.78
C MET A 474 7.77 28.54 -25.97
N GLU A 475 7.46 28.45 -24.67
CA GLU A 475 7.25 29.61 -23.81
C GLU A 475 8.53 30.42 -23.67
N LYS A 476 8.43 31.74 -23.71
CA LYS A 476 9.57 32.68 -23.64
C LYS A 476 9.72 33.37 -22.29
N GLY A 477 8.64 33.41 -21.50
CA GLY A 477 8.62 34.08 -20.19
C GLY A 477 9.31 33.28 -19.09
N HIS A 478 9.14 33.72 -17.84
CA HIS A 478 9.61 33.02 -16.64
C HIS A 478 8.79 31.74 -16.45
N LYS A 479 9.46 30.58 -16.47
CA LYS A 479 8.81 29.30 -16.62
C LYS A 479 9.49 28.15 -15.89
N TYR A 480 8.71 27.14 -15.53
CA TYR A 480 9.14 25.90 -14.91
C TYR A 480 8.59 24.68 -15.64
N HIS A 481 9.33 23.57 -15.58
CA HIS A 481 8.89 22.26 -16.06
C HIS A 481 8.89 21.25 -14.91
N LEU A 482 7.82 20.45 -14.80
CA LEU A 482 7.70 19.40 -13.80
C LEU A 482 7.17 18.11 -14.42
N SER A 483 8.02 17.10 -14.53
CA SER A 483 7.63 15.76 -14.98
C SER A 483 8.58 14.69 -14.44
N THR A 484 8.26 13.43 -14.68
CA THR A 484 9.15 12.31 -14.33
C THR A 484 10.39 12.19 -15.22
N TYR A 485 10.60 13.09 -16.20
CA TYR A 485 11.90 13.27 -16.87
C TYR A 485 12.95 13.92 -15.96
N MET A 486 12.53 14.51 -14.82
CA MET A 486 13.43 15.09 -13.84
C MET A 486 13.77 14.03 -12.77
N THR A 487 14.98 14.14 -12.22
CA THR A 487 15.32 13.38 -11.03
C THR A 487 14.44 13.79 -9.83
N ALA A 488 14.34 12.96 -8.81
CA ALA A 488 13.59 13.32 -7.60
C ALA A 488 14.17 14.58 -6.95
N TRP A 489 15.50 14.70 -6.92
CA TRP A 489 16.22 15.84 -6.36
C TRP A 489 15.94 17.16 -7.11
N ASP A 490 16.04 17.17 -8.46
CA ASP A 490 15.70 18.36 -9.26
C ASP A 490 14.25 18.78 -9.08
N ARG A 491 13.37 17.81 -9.04
CA ARG A 491 11.94 18.02 -8.92
C ARG A 491 11.59 18.66 -7.58
N GLU A 492 12.17 18.19 -6.49
CA GLU A 492 11.98 18.76 -5.15
C GLU A 492 12.48 20.19 -5.08
N ASN A 493 13.68 20.45 -5.60
CA ASN A 493 14.24 21.80 -5.66
C ASN A 493 13.39 22.75 -6.51
N CYS A 494 12.89 22.27 -7.65
CA CYS A 494 12.00 23.04 -8.52
C CYS A 494 10.67 23.38 -7.82
N ILE A 495 10.05 22.38 -7.17
CA ILE A 495 8.83 22.58 -6.40
C ILE A 495 9.02 23.62 -5.28
N ASN A 496 10.10 23.52 -4.53
CA ASN A 496 10.39 24.46 -3.44
C ASN A 496 10.63 25.90 -3.95
N ARG A 497 11.29 26.04 -5.11
CA ARG A 497 11.47 27.34 -5.77
C ARG A 497 10.13 27.93 -6.21
N ILE A 498 9.28 27.16 -6.90
CA ILE A 498 7.95 27.59 -7.34
C ILE A 498 7.11 28.04 -6.14
N LYS A 499 7.07 27.24 -5.06
CA LYS A 499 6.34 27.61 -3.82
C LYS A 499 6.78 28.96 -3.29
N LYS A 500 8.09 29.18 -3.17
CA LYS A 500 8.67 30.44 -2.67
C LYS A 500 8.27 31.63 -3.55
N GLU A 501 8.33 31.46 -4.85
CA GLU A 501 7.99 32.52 -5.81
C GLU A 501 6.50 32.83 -5.83
N LEU A 502 5.63 31.81 -5.76
CA LEU A 502 4.18 32.00 -5.64
C LEU A 502 3.81 32.78 -4.37
N LEU A 503 4.42 32.45 -3.22
CA LEU A 503 4.21 33.18 -1.97
C LEU A 503 4.69 34.63 -2.06
N GLN A 504 5.80 34.87 -2.74
CA GLN A 504 6.30 36.23 -2.95
C GLN A 504 5.41 37.02 -3.91
N LEU A 505 4.98 36.38 -5.00
CA LEU A 505 4.06 37.01 -5.96
C LEU A 505 2.75 37.44 -5.28
N GLU A 506 2.20 36.59 -4.44
CA GLU A 506 0.96 36.89 -3.71
C GLU A 506 1.12 38.04 -2.72
N LYS A 507 2.28 38.16 -2.04
CA LYS A 507 2.57 39.30 -1.15
C LYS A 507 2.68 40.61 -1.91
N ASP A 508 3.36 40.57 -3.06
CA ASP A 508 3.63 41.76 -3.86
C ASP A 508 2.40 42.21 -4.68
N PHE A 509 1.59 41.24 -5.12
CA PHE A 509 0.43 41.42 -6.01
C PHE A 509 -0.77 40.58 -5.56
N PRO A 510 -1.43 40.92 -4.43
CA PRO A 510 -2.48 40.05 -3.85
C PRO A 510 -3.64 39.72 -4.79
N ASN A 511 -3.99 40.64 -5.69
CA ASN A 511 -5.08 40.47 -6.66
C ASN A 511 -4.58 39.98 -8.03
N GLY A 512 -3.29 39.78 -8.24
CA GLY A 512 -2.70 39.42 -9.53
C GLY A 512 -2.76 40.52 -10.60
N GLU A 513 -3.16 41.74 -10.22
CA GLU A 513 -3.27 42.88 -11.15
C GLU A 513 -1.90 43.53 -11.40
N ALA A 514 -1.67 44.00 -12.63
CA ALA A 514 -0.46 44.73 -13.03
C ALA A 514 0.88 43.99 -12.74
N VAL A 515 0.88 42.67 -12.73
CA VAL A 515 2.11 41.92 -12.54
C VAL A 515 3.03 42.08 -13.76
N PRO A 516 4.28 42.57 -13.57
CA PRO A 516 5.26 42.67 -14.63
C PRO A 516 5.55 41.36 -15.30
N GLU A 517 5.84 41.35 -16.61
CA GLU A 517 5.99 40.11 -17.40
C GLU A 517 7.10 39.20 -16.87
N ASP A 518 8.19 39.76 -16.38
CA ASP A 518 9.32 39.06 -15.75
C ASP A 518 9.02 38.47 -14.39
N ARG A 519 7.87 38.86 -13.78
CA ARG A 519 7.40 38.34 -12.48
C ARG A 519 6.28 37.32 -12.61
N LYS A 520 5.69 37.16 -13.80
CA LYS A 520 4.65 36.14 -14.05
C LYS A 520 5.26 34.75 -13.97
N ILE A 521 4.51 33.80 -13.41
CA ILE A 521 4.98 32.42 -13.19
C ILE A 521 4.17 31.46 -14.06
N ARG A 522 4.84 30.73 -14.93
CA ARG A 522 4.25 29.71 -15.81
C ARG A 522 4.85 28.35 -15.52
N VAL A 523 4.02 27.37 -15.16
CA VAL A 523 4.47 26.01 -14.85
C VAL A 523 3.82 25.03 -15.83
N PHE A 524 4.64 24.23 -16.51
CA PHE A 524 4.20 23.16 -17.41
C PHE A 524 4.50 21.81 -16.75
N ALA A 525 3.47 21.05 -16.42
CA ALA A 525 3.60 19.84 -15.63
C ALA A 525 2.80 18.66 -16.20
N THR A 526 3.13 17.48 -15.76
CA THR A 526 2.24 16.29 -15.87
C THR A 526 1.43 16.12 -14.59
N SER A 527 0.55 15.10 -14.53
CA SER A 527 -0.27 14.77 -13.34
C SER A 527 0.50 14.63 -12.02
N LEU A 528 1.82 14.58 -12.08
CA LEU A 528 2.72 14.55 -10.92
C LEU A 528 2.40 15.63 -9.84
N VAL A 529 1.87 16.80 -10.25
CA VAL A 529 1.58 17.91 -9.35
C VAL A 529 0.17 17.87 -8.76
N GLU A 530 -0.66 16.94 -9.20
CA GLU A 530 -2.05 16.78 -8.74
C GLU A 530 -2.11 16.26 -7.29
N ALA A 531 -1.19 15.38 -6.91
CA ALA A 531 -1.09 14.85 -5.55
C ALA A 531 0.25 15.22 -4.90
N GLY A 532 0.25 15.48 -3.59
CA GLY A 532 1.47 15.66 -2.79
C GLY A 532 2.20 16.99 -2.96
N VAL A 533 1.71 17.94 -3.75
CA VAL A 533 2.33 19.25 -3.93
C VAL A 533 1.37 20.37 -3.53
N ASP A 534 1.83 21.22 -2.63
CA ASP A 534 1.03 22.37 -2.14
C ASP A 534 1.32 23.62 -2.98
N PHE A 535 0.67 23.70 -4.15
CA PHE A 535 0.66 24.87 -4.99
C PHE A 535 -0.65 25.66 -4.83
N ASP A 536 -0.58 26.98 -4.99
CA ASP A 536 -1.74 27.88 -5.08
C ASP A 536 -1.56 28.83 -6.27
N PHE A 537 -2.07 28.41 -7.42
CA PHE A 537 -2.06 29.20 -8.65
C PHE A 537 -3.35 30.01 -8.81
N MET A 538 -3.26 31.14 -9.52
CA MET A 538 -4.43 31.95 -9.84
C MET A 538 -5.32 31.23 -10.87
N THR A 539 -4.71 30.58 -11.85
CA THR A 539 -5.40 29.89 -12.96
C THR A 539 -4.74 28.57 -13.22
N VAL A 540 -5.53 27.56 -13.55
CA VAL A 540 -5.07 26.22 -13.93
C VAL A 540 -5.66 25.84 -15.29
N TYR A 541 -4.81 25.36 -16.18
CA TYR A 541 -5.19 24.71 -17.44
C TYR A 541 -4.93 23.22 -17.30
N ARG A 542 -5.96 22.38 -17.50
CA ARG A 542 -5.84 20.93 -17.40
C ARG A 542 -6.28 20.27 -18.70
N GLU A 543 -5.36 19.54 -19.35
CA GLU A 543 -5.72 18.70 -20.48
C GLU A 543 -6.78 17.68 -20.07
N LEU A 544 -7.78 17.47 -20.92
CA LEU A 544 -8.90 16.56 -20.69
C LEU A 544 -8.43 15.16 -20.29
N THR A 545 -9.02 14.63 -19.22
CA THR A 545 -8.72 13.33 -18.62
C THR A 545 -9.87 12.89 -17.70
N GLY A 546 -9.65 11.91 -16.81
CA GLY A 546 -10.65 11.50 -15.83
C GLY A 546 -11.03 12.63 -14.86
N LEU A 547 -12.28 12.62 -14.42
CA LEU A 547 -12.85 13.66 -13.54
C LEU A 547 -12.06 13.82 -12.24
N ASP A 548 -11.63 12.71 -11.63
CA ASP A 548 -10.81 12.71 -10.42
C ASP A 548 -9.52 13.55 -10.55
N SER A 549 -8.82 13.40 -11.66
CA SER A 549 -7.60 14.14 -11.97
C SER A 549 -7.89 15.64 -12.23
N ILE A 550 -8.99 15.95 -12.91
CA ILE A 550 -9.43 17.34 -13.12
C ILE A 550 -9.74 18.02 -11.79
N LEU A 551 -10.44 17.34 -10.88
CA LEU A 551 -10.76 17.87 -9.56
C LEU A 551 -9.53 18.02 -8.67
N GLN A 552 -8.53 17.11 -8.78
CA GLN A 552 -7.25 17.24 -8.10
C GLN A 552 -6.45 18.44 -8.61
N ALA A 553 -6.45 18.68 -9.93
CA ALA A 553 -5.87 19.89 -10.53
C ALA A 553 -6.57 21.17 -10.02
N GLY A 554 -7.90 21.14 -9.87
CA GLY A 554 -8.68 22.19 -9.24
C GLY A 554 -8.25 22.50 -7.80
N GLY A 555 -7.79 21.49 -7.06
CA GLY A 555 -7.18 21.65 -5.75
C GLY A 555 -5.88 22.47 -5.72
N ARG A 556 -5.31 22.82 -6.89
CA ARG A 556 -4.13 23.69 -7.06
C ARG A 556 -4.51 25.10 -7.54
N CYS A 557 -5.79 25.32 -7.84
CA CYS A 557 -6.35 26.60 -8.25
C CYS A 557 -6.98 27.30 -7.04
N ASN A 558 -6.55 28.50 -6.72
CA ASN A 558 -7.13 29.29 -5.61
C ASN A 558 -7.24 28.49 -4.30
N ARG A 559 -6.21 27.74 -3.97
CA ARG A 559 -6.20 26.76 -2.87
C ARG A 559 -6.66 27.35 -1.53
N GLU A 560 -6.28 28.60 -1.26
CA GLU A 560 -6.66 29.28 -0.03
C GLU A 560 -8.05 29.95 -0.11
N GLY A 561 -8.73 29.92 -1.26
CA GLY A 561 -10.08 30.45 -1.45
C GLY A 561 -10.15 31.97 -1.37
N LYS A 562 -9.07 32.68 -1.68
CA LYS A 562 -8.99 34.15 -1.58
C LYS A 562 -9.62 34.89 -2.75
N ARG A 563 -9.79 34.22 -3.90
CA ARG A 563 -10.33 34.79 -5.14
C ARG A 563 -11.73 34.28 -5.41
N LYS A 564 -12.60 35.12 -5.95
CA LYS A 564 -14.00 34.77 -6.25
C LYS A 564 -14.16 34.12 -7.64
N ASP A 565 -13.32 34.51 -8.61
CA ASP A 565 -13.48 34.18 -10.02
C ASP A 565 -12.36 33.27 -10.54
N ALA A 566 -11.88 32.36 -9.69
CA ALA A 566 -10.86 31.39 -10.09
C ALA A 566 -11.46 30.30 -11.00
N VAL A 567 -10.76 30.02 -12.10
CA VAL A 567 -11.22 29.07 -13.12
C VAL A 567 -10.17 28.00 -13.39
N VAL A 568 -10.63 26.77 -13.52
CA VAL A 568 -9.88 25.68 -14.11
C VAL A 568 -10.35 25.48 -15.53
N HIS A 569 -9.49 25.77 -16.50
CA HIS A 569 -9.75 25.59 -17.91
C HIS A 569 -9.43 24.15 -18.33
N ILE A 570 -10.44 23.40 -18.75
CA ILE A 570 -10.30 22.06 -19.28
C ILE A 570 -10.18 22.15 -20.80
N PHE A 571 -9.17 21.56 -21.40
CA PHE A 571 -8.94 21.65 -22.83
C PHE A 571 -8.52 20.32 -23.44
N LYS A 572 -8.81 20.12 -24.71
CA LYS A 572 -8.29 19.03 -25.51
C LYS A 572 -7.08 19.55 -26.31
N TYR A 573 -5.92 18.93 -26.12
CA TYR A 573 -4.69 19.36 -26.78
C TYR A 573 -4.63 18.88 -28.23
N GLU A 574 -4.42 19.80 -29.17
CA GLU A 574 -4.19 19.49 -30.57
C GLU A 574 -2.70 19.29 -30.84
N GLU A 575 -2.29 18.08 -31.25
CA GLU A 575 -0.90 17.82 -31.61
C GLU A 575 -0.51 18.53 -32.90
N LEU A 576 0.68 19.15 -32.93
CA LEU A 576 1.26 19.90 -34.07
C LEU A 576 1.44 19.07 -35.35
N SER A 577 1.21 17.76 -35.32
CA SER A 577 1.54 16.84 -36.41
C SER A 577 0.51 16.70 -37.53
N GLY A 578 -0.55 17.50 -37.55
CA GLY A 578 -1.60 17.42 -38.57
C GLY A 578 -2.39 16.08 -38.59
N ARG A 579 -2.13 15.19 -37.64
CA ARG A 579 -2.96 14.03 -37.39
C ARG A 579 -4.14 14.45 -36.54
N SER A 580 -5.32 13.95 -36.87
CA SER A 580 -6.50 14.10 -36.01
C SER A 580 -6.11 13.84 -34.56
N ALA A 581 -6.55 14.70 -33.65
CA ALA A 581 -6.35 14.44 -32.22
C ALA A 581 -6.77 13.00 -31.92
N PRO A 582 -5.99 12.23 -31.15
CA PRO A 582 -6.40 10.87 -30.79
C PRO A 582 -7.78 10.93 -30.15
N GLU A 583 -8.61 9.93 -30.43
CA GLU A 583 -9.89 9.81 -29.73
C GLU A 583 -9.65 9.92 -28.23
N PRO A 584 -10.53 10.63 -27.49
CA PRO A 584 -10.42 10.71 -26.05
C PRO A 584 -10.35 9.27 -25.49
N ASP A 585 -9.47 9.05 -24.54
CA ASP A 585 -9.52 7.80 -23.80
C ASP A 585 -10.88 7.69 -23.08
N GLU A 586 -11.19 6.50 -22.60
CA GLU A 586 -12.46 6.22 -21.97
C GLU A 586 -12.76 7.15 -20.78
N ARG A 587 -11.76 7.44 -19.94
CA ARG A 587 -11.91 8.34 -18.78
C ARG A 587 -12.23 9.77 -19.22
N SER A 588 -11.58 10.23 -20.25
CA SER A 588 -11.82 11.52 -20.88
C SER A 588 -13.23 11.60 -21.50
N SER A 589 -13.67 10.51 -22.13
CA SER A 589 -15.02 10.42 -22.72
C SER A 589 -16.12 10.47 -21.67
N LEU A 590 -15.94 9.79 -20.54
CA LEU A 590 -16.85 9.86 -19.39
C LEU A 590 -16.93 11.29 -18.84
N THR A 591 -15.79 11.96 -18.72
CA THR A 591 -15.76 13.36 -18.22
C THR A 591 -16.47 14.31 -19.17
N LEU A 592 -16.30 14.16 -20.50
CA LEU A 592 -17.02 14.97 -21.49
C LEU A 592 -18.54 14.81 -21.36
N GLY A 593 -19.04 13.58 -21.21
CA GLY A 593 -20.47 13.36 -20.99
C GLY A 593 -20.99 14.06 -19.73
N LEU A 594 -20.19 14.11 -18.66
CA LEU A 594 -20.58 14.82 -17.43
C LEU A 594 -20.55 16.35 -17.58
N LEU A 595 -19.63 16.90 -18.38
CA LEU A 595 -19.60 18.34 -18.69
C LEU A 595 -20.84 18.80 -19.44
N ASP A 596 -21.46 17.91 -20.23
CA ASP A 596 -22.74 18.21 -20.93
C ASP A 596 -23.96 18.05 -20.00
N GLU A 597 -23.89 17.19 -18.99
CA GLU A 597 -25.00 16.83 -18.11
C GLU A 597 -25.09 17.70 -16.84
N TYR A 598 -23.95 18.19 -16.33
CA TYR A 598 -23.84 18.90 -15.05
C TYR A 598 -23.26 20.31 -15.24
N GLU A 599 -23.95 21.32 -14.71
CA GLU A 599 -23.38 22.69 -14.64
C GLU A 599 -22.12 22.77 -13.76
N ASP A 600 -22.03 21.91 -12.74
CA ASP A 600 -20.90 21.81 -11.82
C ASP A 600 -20.43 20.37 -11.69
N ILE A 601 -19.38 20.03 -12.42
CA ILE A 601 -18.76 18.68 -12.37
C ILE A 601 -18.09 18.35 -11.04
N SER A 602 -17.95 19.33 -10.15
CA SER A 602 -17.39 19.11 -8.82
C SER A 602 -18.44 18.74 -7.76
N CYS A 603 -19.71 18.68 -8.11
CA CYS A 603 -20.76 18.26 -7.20
C CYS A 603 -20.67 16.76 -6.87
N THR A 604 -21.23 16.38 -5.73
CA THR A 604 -21.16 14.98 -5.25
C THR A 604 -21.84 14.02 -6.23
N GLU A 605 -22.93 14.46 -6.85
CA GLU A 605 -23.74 13.68 -7.80
C GLU A 605 -22.94 13.35 -9.06
N SER A 606 -22.26 14.32 -9.63
CA SER A 606 -21.41 14.13 -10.81
C SER A 606 -20.23 13.18 -10.52
N ILE A 607 -19.58 13.35 -9.36
CA ILE A 607 -18.48 12.47 -8.92
C ILE A 607 -18.99 11.03 -8.77
N LEU A 608 -20.12 10.82 -8.13
CA LEU A 608 -20.69 9.51 -7.93
C LEU A 608 -21.07 8.85 -9.26
N GLU A 609 -21.69 9.63 -10.19
CA GLU A 609 -22.07 9.15 -11.51
C GLU A 609 -20.86 8.79 -12.36
N TYR A 610 -19.77 9.59 -12.30
CA TYR A 610 -18.51 9.27 -12.95
C TYR A 610 -17.99 7.89 -12.56
N TYR A 611 -17.89 7.61 -11.26
CA TYR A 611 -17.39 6.32 -10.79
C TYR A 611 -18.36 5.17 -11.06
N ASN A 612 -19.66 5.39 -10.99
CA ASN A 612 -20.66 4.37 -11.35
C ASN A 612 -20.49 3.93 -12.79
N ARG A 613 -20.37 4.88 -13.75
CA ARG A 613 -20.12 4.57 -15.15
C ARG A 613 -18.78 3.90 -15.36
N TYR A 614 -17.73 4.42 -14.73
CA TYR A 614 -16.36 3.90 -14.84
C TYR A 614 -16.27 2.45 -14.38
N TYR A 615 -16.80 2.13 -13.20
CA TYR A 615 -16.74 0.77 -12.68
C TYR A 615 -17.72 -0.20 -13.38
N TYR A 616 -18.84 0.31 -13.91
CA TYR A 616 -19.76 -0.52 -14.67
C TYR A 616 -19.11 -1.05 -15.96
N VAL A 617 -18.46 -0.19 -16.71
CA VAL A 617 -17.78 -0.56 -17.97
C VAL A 617 -16.63 -1.52 -17.71
N HIS A 618 -15.94 -1.41 -16.55
CA HIS A 618 -14.78 -2.22 -16.20
C HIS A 618 -15.08 -3.38 -15.25
N SER A 619 -16.31 -3.81 -15.13
CA SER A 619 -16.69 -4.86 -14.18
C SER A 619 -15.94 -6.18 -14.36
N GLU A 620 -15.57 -6.55 -15.57
CA GLU A 620 -14.75 -7.75 -15.85
C GLU A 620 -13.28 -7.55 -15.46
N ASP A 621 -12.70 -6.39 -15.79
CA ASP A 621 -11.32 -6.06 -15.43
C ASP A 621 -11.11 -6.08 -13.91
N ILE A 622 -12.07 -5.54 -13.15
CA ILE A 622 -12.04 -5.48 -11.68
C ILE A 622 -11.93 -6.88 -11.06
N GLN A 623 -12.58 -7.87 -11.66
CA GLN A 623 -12.64 -9.24 -11.16
C GLN A 623 -11.47 -10.11 -11.60
N LYS A 624 -10.70 -9.70 -12.60
CA LYS A 624 -9.67 -10.50 -13.28
C LYS A 624 -8.66 -11.13 -12.32
N TYR A 625 -8.25 -10.38 -11.30
CA TYR A 625 -7.26 -10.82 -10.32
C TYR A 625 -7.88 -11.26 -8.98
N ALA A 626 -9.17 -11.57 -8.89
CA ALA A 626 -9.68 -12.37 -7.77
C ALA A 626 -9.08 -13.78 -7.84
N MET A 627 -8.69 -14.36 -6.71
CA MET A 627 -7.97 -15.66 -6.72
C MET A 627 -8.75 -16.75 -7.42
N HIS A 628 -10.07 -16.84 -7.20
CA HIS A 628 -10.90 -17.85 -7.85
C HIS A 628 -10.92 -17.69 -9.38
N ARG A 629 -11.02 -16.47 -9.90
CA ARG A 629 -10.98 -16.18 -11.34
C ARG A 629 -9.61 -16.52 -11.92
N PHE A 630 -8.57 -16.07 -11.25
CA PHE A 630 -7.20 -16.33 -11.67
C PHE A 630 -6.88 -17.83 -11.72
N ALA A 631 -7.34 -18.60 -10.73
CA ALA A 631 -7.18 -20.06 -10.70
C ALA A 631 -8.00 -20.75 -11.82
N GLU A 632 -9.22 -20.29 -12.09
CA GLU A 632 -10.05 -20.81 -13.18
C GLU A 632 -9.40 -20.54 -14.54
N ASP A 633 -8.94 -19.30 -14.78
CA ASP A 633 -8.32 -18.90 -16.05
C ASP A 633 -6.98 -19.63 -16.29
N THR A 634 -6.20 -19.87 -15.22
CA THR A 634 -4.87 -20.47 -15.32
C THR A 634 -4.92 -22.01 -15.39
N LEU A 635 -5.79 -22.63 -14.60
CA LEU A 635 -5.81 -24.08 -14.38
C LEU A 635 -7.08 -24.78 -14.90
N GLY A 636 -8.07 -24.02 -15.34
CA GLY A 636 -9.38 -24.55 -15.75
C GLY A 636 -10.21 -25.08 -14.58
N SER A 637 -9.84 -24.80 -13.34
CA SER A 637 -10.58 -25.26 -12.16
C SER A 637 -10.43 -24.32 -10.97
N MET A 638 -11.50 -24.19 -10.19
CA MET A 638 -11.52 -23.53 -8.89
C MET A 638 -11.40 -24.60 -7.79
N ASP A 639 -10.18 -24.93 -7.37
CA ASP A 639 -9.92 -25.95 -6.35
C ASP A 639 -8.87 -25.45 -5.34
N PHE A 640 -9.19 -25.45 -4.03
CA PHE A 640 -8.27 -25.07 -2.97
C PHE A 640 -6.98 -25.91 -2.96
N ARG A 641 -7.02 -27.14 -3.54
CA ARG A 641 -5.87 -28.04 -3.68
C ARG A 641 -4.89 -27.58 -4.77
N SER A 642 -5.32 -26.70 -5.65
CA SER A 642 -4.62 -26.33 -6.89
C SER A 642 -4.32 -24.83 -6.99
N ILE A 643 -4.36 -24.08 -5.89
CA ILE A 643 -4.18 -22.61 -5.94
C ILE A 643 -2.80 -22.24 -6.46
N PRO A 644 -2.71 -21.37 -7.49
CA PRO A 644 -1.45 -20.96 -8.12
C PRO A 644 -0.83 -19.74 -7.37
N PHE A 645 -0.41 -19.93 -6.13
CA PHE A 645 0.07 -18.82 -5.28
C PHE A 645 1.27 -18.07 -5.86
N ARG A 646 2.22 -18.80 -6.44
CA ARG A 646 3.44 -18.20 -6.99
C ARG A 646 3.13 -17.48 -8.30
N GLU A 647 2.43 -18.13 -9.22
CA GLU A 647 2.08 -17.54 -10.50
C GLU A 647 1.19 -16.31 -10.32
N TYR A 648 0.21 -16.39 -9.42
CA TYR A 648 -0.62 -15.25 -9.04
C TYR A 648 0.22 -14.07 -8.53
N ALA A 649 1.15 -14.31 -7.59
CA ALA A 649 1.98 -13.25 -7.02
C ALA A 649 2.98 -12.65 -8.04
N GLU A 650 3.38 -13.41 -9.06
CA GLU A 650 4.21 -12.91 -10.15
C GLU A 650 3.44 -11.98 -11.09
N GLN A 651 2.13 -12.17 -11.24
CA GLN A 651 1.24 -11.35 -12.06
C GLN A 651 0.56 -10.23 -11.27
N PHE A 652 0.38 -10.36 -9.96
CA PHE A 652 -0.16 -9.31 -9.11
C PHE A 652 0.89 -8.22 -8.88
N LYS A 653 0.98 -7.28 -9.82
CA LYS A 653 1.90 -6.15 -9.78
C LYS A 653 1.13 -4.86 -10.03
N ILE A 654 0.93 -4.09 -8.97
CA ILE A 654 0.22 -2.81 -9.03
C ILE A 654 1.00 -1.79 -9.87
N VAL A 655 2.33 -1.82 -9.78
CA VAL A 655 3.21 -1.03 -10.65
C VAL A 655 3.73 -1.93 -11.74
N GLU A 656 3.26 -1.71 -12.96
CA GLU A 656 3.83 -2.36 -14.13
C GLU A 656 5.25 -1.84 -14.34
N SER A 657 6.22 -2.74 -14.40
CA SER A 657 7.57 -2.40 -14.85
C SER A 657 7.51 -2.16 -16.35
N GLU A 658 7.34 -0.91 -16.76
CA GLU A 658 7.61 -0.53 -18.14
C GLU A 658 9.06 -0.89 -18.48
N ASN A 659 9.33 -1.19 -19.75
CA ASN A 659 10.70 -1.36 -20.27
C ASN A 659 11.44 -0.01 -20.25
N THR A 660 11.69 0.52 -19.07
CA THR A 660 12.41 1.77 -18.85
C THR A 660 13.82 1.48 -18.37
N VAL A 661 14.78 2.25 -18.86
CA VAL A 661 16.16 2.21 -18.39
C VAL A 661 16.33 3.34 -17.39
N SER A 662 16.68 2.99 -16.17
CA SER A 662 17.00 3.98 -15.13
C SER A 662 18.34 4.65 -15.43
N VAL A 663 18.34 5.96 -15.57
CA VAL A 663 19.54 6.76 -15.84
C VAL A 663 19.89 7.58 -14.61
N VAL A 664 21.13 7.41 -14.12
CA VAL A 664 21.65 8.23 -13.02
C VAL A 664 22.22 9.53 -13.58
N VAL A 665 21.76 10.66 -13.06
CA VAL A 665 22.25 11.98 -13.42
C VAL A 665 23.09 12.53 -12.27
N PRO A 666 24.43 12.68 -12.41
CA PRO A 666 25.31 13.13 -11.34
C PRO A 666 25.20 14.66 -11.16
N GLN A 667 24.34 15.09 -10.25
CA GLN A 667 23.99 16.50 -10.05
C GLN A 667 24.83 17.19 -8.99
N ASP A 668 25.28 16.48 -7.98
CA ASP A 668 26.10 17.01 -6.90
C ASP A 668 27.33 16.13 -6.62
N GLU A 669 28.21 16.58 -5.72
CA GLU A 669 29.41 15.87 -5.35
C GLU A 669 29.10 14.55 -4.61
N THR A 670 28.02 14.51 -3.83
CA THR A 670 27.57 13.30 -3.13
C THR A 670 27.22 12.19 -4.12
N CYS A 671 26.46 12.52 -5.17
CA CYS A 671 26.12 11.57 -6.22
C CYS A 671 27.39 11.04 -6.94
N ARG A 672 28.34 11.92 -7.25
CA ARG A 672 29.61 11.54 -7.91
C ARG A 672 30.41 10.58 -7.05
N GLN A 673 30.53 10.85 -5.74
CA GLN A 673 31.25 9.97 -4.79
C GLN A 673 30.57 8.60 -4.67
N ILE A 674 29.23 8.54 -4.60
CA ILE A 674 28.49 7.28 -4.59
C ILE A 674 28.77 6.49 -5.87
N MET A 675 28.71 7.14 -7.04
CA MET A 675 28.98 6.50 -8.34
C MET A 675 30.42 5.99 -8.45
N GLU A 676 31.40 6.73 -7.97
CA GLU A 676 32.81 6.31 -7.95
C GLU A 676 33.03 5.12 -7.02
N ASN A 677 32.42 5.11 -5.84
CA ASN A 677 32.43 3.98 -4.93
C ASN A 677 31.80 2.73 -5.57
N MET A 678 30.66 2.87 -6.23
CA MET A 678 30.01 1.77 -6.95
C MET A 678 30.91 1.20 -8.05
N LYS A 679 31.58 2.05 -8.84
CA LYS A 679 32.51 1.62 -9.86
C LYS A 679 33.74 0.89 -9.29
N ARG A 680 34.24 1.35 -8.13
CA ARG A 680 35.43 0.79 -7.48
C ARG A 680 35.17 -0.54 -6.81
N THR A 681 34.02 -0.69 -6.15
CA THR A 681 33.74 -1.85 -5.28
C THR A 681 32.91 -2.93 -5.97
N GLY A 682 32.29 -2.63 -7.10
CA GLY A 682 31.30 -3.51 -7.77
C GLY A 682 30.04 -3.74 -6.92
N LYS A 683 29.96 -3.12 -5.74
CA LYS A 683 28.80 -3.16 -4.85
C LYS A 683 28.19 -1.76 -4.80
N GLY A 684 26.90 -1.66 -5.06
CA GLY A 684 26.24 -0.38 -5.13
C GLY A 684 25.21 -0.19 -4.06
N ASN A 685 25.21 0.99 -3.46
CA ASN A 685 24.08 1.47 -2.70
C ASN A 685 23.04 2.02 -3.69
N VAL A 686 22.20 1.12 -4.23
CA VAL A 686 21.17 1.44 -5.25
C VAL A 686 20.16 2.44 -4.71
N ARG A 687 19.85 2.42 -3.40
CA ARG A 687 18.87 3.30 -2.78
C ARG A 687 19.40 4.72 -2.62
N ALA A 688 20.64 4.90 -2.18
CA ALA A 688 21.27 6.22 -2.04
C ALA A 688 21.34 6.98 -3.36
N ILE A 689 21.48 6.26 -4.50
CA ILE A 689 21.53 6.86 -5.82
C ILE A 689 20.14 7.14 -6.42
N GLN A 690 19.08 6.55 -5.85
CA GLN A 690 17.73 6.57 -6.43
C GLN A 690 17.14 7.99 -6.57
N ARG A 691 17.50 8.93 -5.69
CA ARG A 691 17.09 10.34 -5.77
C ARG A 691 17.64 11.07 -7.00
N TYR A 692 18.69 10.54 -7.59
CA TYR A 692 19.37 11.07 -8.78
C TYR A 692 19.01 10.30 -10.05
N VAL A 693 18.03 9.41 -9.99
CA VAL A 693 17.58 8.60 -11.13
C VAL A 693 16.39 9.27 -11.80
N CYS A 694 16.41 9.26 -13.13
CA CYS A 694 15.24 9.50 -13.98
C CYS A 694 14.97 8.27 -14.87
N SER A 695 13.71 8.05 -15.25
CA SER A 695 13.26 6.91 -16.06
C SER A 695 12.41 7.38 -17.25
#